data_c89226de1841338f2e0738917bd7d374
#
_entry.id   c89226de1841338f2e0738917bd7d374
#
_cell.length_a   1.000
_cell.length_b   1.000
_cell.length_c   1.000
_cell.angle_alpha   90.00
_cell.angle_beta   90.00
_cell.angle_gamma   90.00
#
_symmetry.space_group_name_H-M   'P 1'
#
loop_
_entity.id
_entity.type
_entity.pdbx_description
1 polymer ?
#
loop_
_entity_poly.entity_id
_entity_poly.type
_entity_poly.pdbx_seq_one_letter_code
_entity_poly.pdbx_strand_id
1 'polypeptide(L)'
;MMFTHARPVWAHHQRENLPDGDMNITLCFKTVLPAGEYRALVAAADVYQLYIGGRFTAAGPARAAHSFARCDRLNFVLAEESAVVFVVSAYNVYNYCYIKQPGFFCCEIFEGDNLAAATCAGGLSEDKIQEGAVNRGPADGAFGETVLSGPNAALDGGEAVFGARGFCARLMEERVHRVDRYSYQRPYVETYHYSSLLEQFMRSTQNEEGLELFERALPKLLEREAFYPDYAAHAPVRFINQGTGVVNPENADMSQDYFMIQTPDIPFESFGTDLEERICGEIRRMKFNIEKELNAPFGDFSLKAGSFLSCEMERNLTGFICCDIECPRRSVISFLFDEILTDGDIDPLRLGCVNHLKLTLEAGRYRFVSMEPYTFKYLKTAVFEGECVVKDLHIKEYAFPAAEIKNSLELSGKMQEIYQAGIETFRQNTLDVYMDCPSRERGGWLCDSFFTSRVEFLLTGACRVEKAFLENFILPEDFRDVPRGMLPMCYPSDHLNRRFIPNWAMFFVLELREYLERSEDAELVRMAAPRLEGLLEYFRGFENSDGLLENLDGWVFVEWSRANDDCLVKGINYPSNMLYARMLEDASYLLNKPELMRKSLRLKRVIRERAYNGLFFRDNAAVDECTEVCQYYAFFTHVADRENYPELYNTLKTQFGPGRKENNPYPEVAFANAFIGNYLRLEMLSENNEREQALREIEGYFADMAEKTGTLWEHDSPQASCNHGFASHVLYWLFKFC
;
A
#
# COMPACT_ATOMS: atom_id res chain seq x y z
N MET A 1 -1.25 -27.12 -10.65
CA MET A 1 -0.58 -26.10 -11.47
C MET A 1 -1.65 -25.13 -11.93
N MET A 2 -1.50 -23.79 -11.72
CA MET A 2 -2.57 -22.85 -12.06
C MET A 2 -2.70 -22.62 -13.55
N PHE A 3 -1.60 -22.37 -14.27
CA PHE A 3 -1.60 -22.26 -15.73
C PHE A 3 -1.19 -23.56 -16.38
N THR A 4 -1.94 -23.97 -17.40
CA THR A 4 -1.68 -25.21 -18.17
C THR A 4 -1.18 -24.92 -19.58
N HIS A 5 -1.59 -23.83 -20.17
CA HIS A 5 -1.30 -23.45 -21.55
C HIS A 5 -0.54 -22.13 -21.66
N ALA A 6 -0.87 -21.12 -20.81
CA ALA A 6 -0.23 -19.81 -20.88
C ALA A 6 1.26 -19.85 -20.51
N ARG A 7 1.99 -18.92 -21.14
CA ARG A 7 3.36 -18.56 -20.81
C ARG A 7 3.42 -17.13 -20.34
N PRO A 8 4.25 -16.79 -19.36
CA PRO A 8 4.49 -15.39 -19.01
C PRO A 8 5.22 -14.72 -20.17
N VAL A 9 4.67 -13.62 -20.64
CA VAL A 9 5.21 -12.88 -21.80
C VAL A 9 5.47 -11.43 -21.44
N TRP A 10 6.37 -10.81 -22.19
CA TRP A 10 6.54 -9.38 -22.31
C TRP A 10 6.74 -9.03 -23.77
N ALA A 11 6.67 -7.75 -24.15
CA ALA A 11 6.81 -7.36 -25.55
C ALA A 11 8.13 -6.60 -25.76
N HIS A 12 8.76 -6.82 -26.92
CA HIS A 12 9.82 -5.95 -27.40
C HIS A 12 9.26 -4.57 -27.71
N HIS A 13 9.89 -3.52 -27.19
CA HIS A 13 9.45 -2.14 -27.38
C HIS A 13 10.66 -1.21 -27.61
N GLN A 14 10.39 -0.03 -28.17
CA GLN A 14 11.44 0.91 -28.61
C GLN A 14 12.39 1.35 -27.50
N ARG A 15 12.00 1.23 -26.23
CA ARG A 15 12.76 1.71 -25.05
C ARG A 15 13.61 0.63 -24.39
N GLU A 16 13.49 -0.64 -24.77
CA GLU A 16 14.17 -1.77 -24.07
C GLU A 16 15.70 -1.64 -24.02
N ASN A 17 16.30 -0.96 -25.01
CA ASN A 17 17.73 -0.75 -25.10
C ASN A 17 18.22 0.52 -24.36
N LEU A 18 17.32 1.25 -23.70
CA LEU A 18 17.68 2.41 -22.88
C LEU A 18 18.05 1.95 -21.46
N PRO A 19 18.89 2.69 -20.72
CA PRO A 19 19.25 2.36 -19.36
C PRO A 19 18.04 2.19 -18.40
N ASP A 20 16.96 2.90 -18.71
CA ASP A 20 15.67 2.88 -18.01
C ASP A 20 14.57 2.11 -18.77
N GLY A 21 14.97 1.28 -19.73
CA GLY A 21 14.06 0.70 -20.73
C GLY A 21 12.84 -0.03 -20.19
N ASP A 22 12.99 -0.74 -19.07
CA ASP A 22 11.88 -1.45 -18.41
C ASP A 22 11.25 -0.65 -17.23
N MET A 23 11.67 0.59 -16.99
CA MET A 23 11.08 1.41 -15.94
C MET A 23 9.85 2.15 -16.43
N ASN A 24 8.76 2.12 -15.63
CA ASN A 24 7.49 2.80 -15.91
C ASN A 24 6.90 2.48 -17.30
N ILE A 25 6.96 1.22 -17.70
CA ILE A 25 6.44 0.75 -18.99
C ILE A 25 5.02 0.23 -18.83
N THR A 26 4.14 0.67 -19.73
CA THR A 26 2.75 0.19 -19.78
C THR A 26 2.46 -0.45 -21.12
N LEU A 27 2.06 -1.71 -21.11
CA LEU A 27 1.65 -2.48 -22.28
C LEU A 27 0.16 -2.80 -22.22
N CYS A 28 -0.50 -2.73 -23.38
CA CYS A 28 -1.88 -3.17 -23.53
C CYS A 28 -1.88 -4.54 -24.24
N PHE A 29 -2.38 -5.58 -23.60
CA PHE A 29 -2.55 -6.93 -24.16
C PHE A 29 -4.02 -7.13 -24.48
N LYS A 30 -4.34 -7.38 -25.75
CA LYS A 30 -5.70 -7.48 -26.26
C LYS A 30 -5.96 -8.85 -26.89
N THR A 31 -7.12 -9.41 -26.58
CA THR A 31 -7.75 -10.49 -27.32
C THR A 31 -9.20 -10.13 -27.62
N VAL A 32 -9.82 -10.78 -28.57
CA VAL A 32 -11.24 -10.57 -28.93
C VAL A 32 -11.98 -11.86 -28.70
N LEU A 33 -13.07 -11.82 -27.94
CA LEU A 33 -13.85 -12.99 -27.57
C LEU A 33 -15.31 -12.80 -28.02
N PRO A 34 -16.01 -13.87 -28.46
CA PRO A 34 -17.43 -13.83 -28.79
C PRO A 34 -18.27 -13.60 -27.50
N ALA A 35 -19.59 -13.47 -27.69
CA ALA A 35 -20.54 -13.50 -26.59
C ALA A 35 -20.41 -14.81 -25.79
N GLY A 36 -20.36 -14.75 -24.46
CA GLY A 36 -20.19 -15.93 -23.61
C GLY A 36 -19.91 -15.60 -22.17
N GLU A 37 -19.77 -16.63 -21.32
CA GLU A 37 -19.39 -16.53 -19.94
C GLU A 37 -17.95 -17.03 -19.77
N TYR A 38 -17.09 -16.19 -19.20
CA TYR A 38 -15.66 -16.42 -19.17
C TYR A 38 -15.08 -16.38 -17.76
N ARG A 39 -14.04 -17.20 -17.56
CA ARG A 39 -13.18 -17.19 -16.39
C ARG A 39 -11.74 -16.95 -16.85
N ALA A 40 -11.12 -15.86 -16.37
CA ALA A 40 -9.70 -15.59 -16.58
C ALA A 40 -8.87 -15.95 -15.35
N LEU A 41 -7.72 -16.56 -15.56
CA LEU A 41 -6.62 -16.69 -14.62
C LEU A 41 -5.55 -15.69 -15.05
N VAL A 42 -5.10 -14.83 -14.11
CA VAL A 42 -4.20 -13.70 -14.43
C VAL A 42 -3.09 -13.61 -13.40
N ALA A 43 -1.85 -13.51 -13.89
CA ALA A 43 -0.70 -13.09 -13.09
C ALA A 43 0.10 -12.04 -13.87
N ALA A 44 0.54 -10.99 -13.23
CA ALA A 44 1.26 -9.89 -13.87
C ALA A 44 2.22 -9.22 -12.87
N ALA A 45 3.16 -8.44 -13.39
CA ALA A 45 3.99 -7.50 -12.62
C ALA A 45 4.03 -6.14 -13.34
N ASP A 46 3.78 -5.00 -12.62
CA ASP A 46 3.46 -4.93 -11.19
C ASP A 46 1.95 -4.81 -10.95
N VAL A 47 1.23 -4.12 -11.82
CA VAL A 47 -0.21 -3.90 -11.75
C VAL A 47 -0.87 -4.11 -13.11
N TYR A 48 -2.13 -4.52 -13.11
CA TYR A 48 -2.93 -4.56 -14.31
C TYR A 48 -4.32 -3.97 -14.09
N GLN A 49 -4.93 -3.49 -15.17
CA GLN A 49 -6.35 -3.17 -15.25
C GLN A 49 -6.97 -3.96 -16.40
N LEU A 50 -8.13 -4.55 -16.16
CA LEU A 50 -8.93 -5.25 -17.17
C LEU A 50 -10.01 -4.31 -17.73
N TYR A 51 -10.07 -4.23 -19.05
CA TYR A 51 -11.12 -3.52 -19.79
C TYR A 51 -11.87 -4.46 -20.72
N ILE A 52 -13.18 -4.34 -20.75
CA ILE A 52 -14.08 -5.07 -21.66
C ILE A 52 -14.84 -4.05 -22.51
N GLY A 53 -14.64 -4.09 -23.84
CA GLY A 53 -15.24 -3.11 -24.75
C GLY A 53 -14.90 -1.65 -24.39
N GLY A 54 -13.68 -1.41 -23.87
CA GLY A 54 -13.20 -0.11 -23.40
C GLY A 54 -13.77 0.34 -22.04
N ARG A 55 -14.40 -0.56 -21.28
CA ARG A 55 -14.90 -0.26 -19.92
C ARG A 55 -14.06 -0.94 -18.86
N PHE A 56 -13.58 -0.19 -17.88
CA PHE A 56 -12.89 -0.72 -16.71
C PHE A 56 -13.74 -1.77 -15.99
N THR A 57 -13.16 -2.92 -15.71
CA THR A 57 -13.84 -4.07 -15.10
C THR A 57 -13.18 -4.52 -13.80
N ALA A 58 -11.85 -4.61 -13.76
CA ALA A 58 -11.11 -5.07 -12.58
C ALA A 58 -9.67 -4.55 -12.59
N ALA A 59 -9.00 -4.62 -11.44
CA ALA A 59 -7.58 -4.33 -11.28
C ALA A 59 -6.92 -5.35 -10.35
N GLY A 60 -5.61 -5.55 -10.54
CA GLY A 60 -4.77 -6.46 -9.75
C GLY A 60 -3.31 -6.39 -10.21
N PRO A 61 -2.50 -7.39 -9.89
CA PRO A 61 -2.79 -8.52 -9.01
C PRO A 61 -2.66 -8.16 -7.52
N ALA A 62 -2.96 -9.11 -6.64
CA ALA A 62 -2.52 -9.02 -5.26
C ALA A 62 -0.99 -9.16 -5.19
N ARG A 63 -0.35 -8.40 -4.30
CA ARG A 63 1.10 -8.39 -4.13
C ARG A 63 1.62 -9.70 -3.55
N ALA A 64 2.81 -10.11 -3.95
CA ALA A 64 3.47 -11.32 -3.50
C ALA A 64 4.96 -11.09 -3.21
N ALA A 65 5.56 -11.99 -2.46
CA ALA A 65 6.97 -12.01 -2.14
C ALA A 65 7.86 -12.22 -3.39
N HIS A 66 9.15 -11.88 -3.30
CA HIS A 66 10.12 -12.17 -4.35
C HIS A 66 10.07 -13.64 -4.80
N SER A 67 10.16 -13.85 -6.09
CA SER A 67 10.05 -15.17 -6.74
C SER A 67 8.66 -15.80 -6.69
N PHE A 68 7.65 -15.09 -6.19
CA PHE A 68 6.26 -15.51 -6.16
C PHE A 68 5.37 -14.52 -6.93
N ALA A 69 4.21 -15.00 -7.38
CA ALA A 69 3.13 -14.15 -7.92
C ALA A 69 1.79 -14.73 -7.50
N ARG A 70 0.84 -13.87 -7.13
CA ARG A 70 -0.53 -14.29 -6.85
C ARG A 70 -1.33 -14.30 -8.14
N CYS A 71 -2.10 -15.36 -8.33
CA CYS A 71 -2.97 -15.55 -9.49
C CYS A 71 -4.39 -15.08 -9.16
N ASP A 72 -4.87 -14.09 -9.89
CA ASP A 72 -6.24 -13.63 -9.81
C ASP A 72 -7.16 -14.53 -10.65
N ARG A 73 -8.39 -14.74 -10.17
CA ARG A 73 -9.47 -15.43 -10.87
C ARG A 73 -10.61 -14.46 -11.12
N LEU A 74 -10.82 -14.08 -12.37
CA LEU A 74 -11.83 -13.10 -12.76
C LEU A 74 -12.92 -13.79 -13.56
N ASN A 75 -14.18 -13.53 -13.23
CA ASN A 75 -15.32 -14.00 -14.00
C ASN A 75 -15.99 -12.80 -14.67
N PHE A 76 -16.33 -12.94 -15.94
CA PHE A 76 -17.03 -11.90 -16.70
C PHE A 76 -17.93 -12.48 -17.79
N VAL A 77 -18.93 -11.70 -18.21
CA VAL A 77 -19.90 -12.08 -19.22
C VAL A 77 -19.82 -11.07 -20.37
N LEU A 78 -19.78 -11.58 -21.59
CA LEU A 78 -19.84 -10.79 -22.81
C LEU A 78 -21.21 -10.97 -23.45
N ALA A 79 -21.94 -9.87 -23.62
CA ALA A 79 -23.25 -9.89 -24.29
C ALA A 79 -23.11 -9.98 -25.84
N GLU A 80 -21.98 -9.54 -26.38
CA GLU A 80 -21.62 -9.53 -27.78
C GLU A 80 -20.11 -9.72 -27.94
N GLU A 81 -19.64 -9.96 -29.17
CA GLU A 81 -18.20 -10.02 -29.42
C GLU A 81 -17.52 -8.73 -28.98
N SER A 82 -16.50 -8.86 -28.12
CA SER A 82 -15.88 -7.74 -27.45
C SER A 82 -14.36 -7.86 -27.35
N ALA A 83 -13.69 -6.71 -27.40
CA ALA A 83 -12.28 -6.61 -27.03
C ALA A 83 -12.12 -6.79 -25.51
N VAL A 84 -11.24 -7.69 -25.13
CA VAL A 84 -10.77 -7.91 -23.74
C VAL A 84 -9.33 -7.45 -23.68
N VAL A 85 -9.08 -6.37 -22.93
CA VAL A 85 -7.78 -5.70 -22.88
C VAL A 85 -7.27 -5.66 -21.46
N PHE A 86 -6.06 -6.17 -21.24
CA PHE A 86 -5.31 -6.00 -20.00
C PHE A 86 -4.26 -4.91 -20.22
N VAL A 87 -4.36 -3.81 -19.46
CA VAL A 87 -3.37 -2.75 -19.40
C VAL A 87 -2.45 -3.08 -18.25
N VAL A 88 -1.18 -3.41 -18.53
CA VAL A 88 -0.21 -3.87 -17.54
C VAL A 88 0.90 -2.84 -17.41
N SER A 89 1.12 -2.32 -16.19
CA SER A 89 2.22 -1.40 -15.89
C SER A 89 3.28 -2.08 -15.06
N ALA A 90 4.52 -2.02 -15.54
CA ALA A 90 5.72 -2.44 -14.83
C ALA A 90 6.53 -1.21 -14.42
N TYR A 91 6.82 -1.10 -13.14
CA TYR A 91 7.56 0.05 -12.62
C TYR A 91 9.05 -0.21 -12.54
N ASN A 92 9.46 -1.44 -12.19
CA ASN A 92 10.85 -1.90 -12.10
C ASN A 92 11.78 -0.89 -11.39
N VAL A 93 11.30 -0.27 -10.34
CA VAL A 93 11.99 0.77 -9.56
C VAL A 93 11.88 0.48 -8.08
N TYR A 94 12.88 0.88 -7.30
CA TYR A 94 12.81 0.80 -5.84
C TYR A 94 11.69 1.68 -5.29
N ASN A 95 10.81 1.09 -4.49
CA ASN A 95 9.66 1.75 -3.88
C ASN A 95 9.15 0.94 -2.68
N TYR A 96 8.11 1.41 -1.98
CA TYR A 96 7.51 0.71 -0.83
C TYR A 96 6.22 -0.06 -1.17
N CYS A 97 5.74 0.06 -2.43
CA CYS A 97 4.49 -0.58 -2.85
C CYS A 97 4.72 -1.94 -3.51
N TYR A 98 5.81 -2.09 -4.27
CA TYR A 98 6.05 -3.23 -5.15
C TYR A 98 7.49 -3.70 -5.05
N ILE A 99 7.72 -4.99 -5.30
CA ILE A 99 9.07 -5.52 -5.48
C ILE A 99 9.63 -5.06 -6.83
N LYS A 100 10.93 -4.74 -6.86
CA LYS A 100 11.61 -4.37 -8.10
C LYS A 100 11.85 -5.62 -8.95
N GLN A 101 11.10 -5.77 -10.01
CA GLN A 101 11.15 -6.93 -10.92
C GLN A 101 10.84 -6.54 -12.35
N PRO A 102 11.32 -7.33 -13.33
CA PRO A 102 10.90 -7.17 -14.72
C PRO A 102 9.40 -7.37 -14.90
N GLY A 103 8.79 -6.58 -15.80
CA GLY A 103 7.39 -6.75 -16.18
C GLY A 103 7.13 -8.10 -16.82
N PHE A 104 5.98 -8.70 -16.52
CA PHE A 104 5.44 -9.86 -17.21
C PHE A 104 3.92 -9.87 -17.18
N PHE A 105 3.32 -10.57 -18.12
CA PHE A 105 1.89 -10.85 -18.16
C PHE A 105 1.66 -12.32 -18.51
N CYS A 106 0.82 -13.02 -17.73
CA CYS A 106 0.44 -14.41 -17.96
C CYS A 106 -1.07 -14.55 -17.75
N CYS A 107 -1.78 -15.02 -18.78
CA CYS A 107 -3.24 -15.09 -18.74
C CYS A 107 -3.76 -16.32 -19.48
N GLU A 108 -4.73 -17.01 -18.87
CA GLU A 108 -5.60 -18.00 -19.53
C GLU A 108 -7.06 -17.57 -19.35
N ILE A 109 -7.84 -17.63 -20.44
CA ILE A 109 -9.26 -17.37 -20.41
C ILE A 109 -10.00 -18.62 -20.87
N PHE A 110 -10.98 -19.04 -20.11
CA PHE A 110 -11.79 -20.23 -20.36
C PHE A 110 -13.27 -19.87 -20.54
N GLU A 111 -13.93 -20.57 -21.47
CA GLU A 111 -15.38 -20.66 -21.57
C GLU A 111 -15.80 -22.06 -21.09
N GLY A 112 -16.38 -22.16 -19.88
CA GLY A 112 -16.48 -23.43 -19.18
C GLY A 112 -15.12 -24.07 -18.93
N ASP A 113 -14.90 -25.27 -19.48
CA ASP A 113 -13.61 -25.98 -19.41
C ASP A 113 -12.74 -25.79 -20.66
N ASN A 114 -13.26 -25.09 -21.67
CA ASN A 114 -12.55 -24.89 -22.94
C ASN A 114 -11.66 -23.66 -22.87
N LEU A 115 -10.39 -23.80 -23.27
CA LEU A 115 -9.48 -22.67 -23.41
C LEU A 115 -9.94 -21.76 -24.55
N ALA A 116 -10.29 -20.51 -24.23
CA ALA A 116 -10.72 -19.50 -25.20
C ALA A 116 -9.56 -18.61 -25.64
N ALA A 117 -8.62 -18.26 -24.73
CA ALA A 117 -7.43 -17.49 -25.04
C ALA A 117 -6.28 -17.78 -24.06
N ALA A 118 -5.03 -17.63 -24.52
CA ALA A 118 -3.84 -17.75 -23.69
C ALA A 118 -2.69 -16.86 -24.19
N THR A 119 -1.83 -16.42 -23.24
CA THR A 119 -0.57 -15.74 -23.57
C THR A 119 0.46 -16.73 -24.08
N CYS A 120 1.15 -16.41 -25.18
CA CYS A 120 2.24 -17.20 -25.75
C CYS A 120 3.23 -16.31 -26.52
N ALA A 121 4.50 -16.72 -26.57
CA ALA A 121 5.49 -16.01 -27.38
C ALA A 121 5.25 -16.21 -28.88
N GLY A 122 5.54 -15.19 -29.67
CA GLY A 122 5.52 -15.24 -31.14
C GLY A 122 4.19 -14.84 -31.82
N GLY A 123 3.23 -14.23 -31.09
CA GLY A 123 2.01 -13.61 -31.68
C GLY A 123 0.96 -14.60 -32.23
N LEU A 124 -0.01 -14.05 -32.91
CA LEU A 124 -1.30 -14.61 -33.34
C LEU A 124 -1.26 -15.73 -34.40
N SER A 125 -0.45 -16.75 -34.37
CA SER A 125 -0.65 -17.88 -35.23
C SER A 125 -1.29 -19.05 -34.47
N GLU A 126 -2.44 -19.52 -34.95
CA GLU A 126 -3.16 -20.69 -34.43
C GLU A 126 -2.28 -21.93 -34.32
N ASP A 127 -1.25 -22.05 -35.18
CA ASP A 127 -0.31 -23.16 -35.23
C ASP A 127 0.67 -23.21 -34.04
N LYS A 128 0.96 -22.07 -33.36
CA LYS A 128 1.94 -22.00 -32.28
C LYS A 128 1.40 -22.36 -30.91
N ILE A 129 0.09 -22.33 -30.70
CA ILE A 129 -0.56 -22.74 -29.45
C ILE A 129 -0.44 -24.26 -29.25
N GLN A 130 -0.30 -25.03 -30.33
CA GLN A 130 -0.15 -26.48 -30.29
C GLN A 130 1.23 -26.99 -29.86
N GLU A 131 2.30 -26.19 -30.01
CA GLU A 131 3.68 -26.63 -29.72
C GLU A 131 4.09 -26.46 -28.22
N GLY A 132 3.28 -25.76 -27.42
CA GLY A 132 3.64 -25.34 -26.04
C GLY A 132 3.47 -26.38 -24.92
N ALA A 133 2.95 -27.56 -25.23
CA ALA A 133 2.69 -28.60 -24.23
C ALA A 133 3.83 -29.62 -24.17
N VAL A 134 5.01 -29.28 -23.68
CA VAL A 134 5.96 -30.28 -23.07
C VAL A 134 7.36 -29.67 -22.82
N ASN A 135 7.82 -29.69 -21.70
CA ASN A 135 8.97 -30.24 -20.99
C ASN A 135 9.30 -29.45 -19.71
N ARG A 136 9.25 -30.13 -18.61
CA ARG A 136 9.62 -29.63 -17.30
C ARG A 136 10.77 -30.42 -16.71
N GLY A 137 11.94 -29.78 -16.67
CA GLY A 137 12.99 -30.17 -15.75
C GLY A 137 13.07 -29.14 -14.62
N PRO A 138 13.57 -29.48 -13.43
CA PRO A 138 13.69 -28.55 -12.32
C PRO A 138 14.71 -27.45 -12.64
N ALA A 139 14.32 -26.18 -12.52
CA ALA A 139 15.23 -25.06 -12.68
C ALA A 139 15.82 -24.69 -11.31
N ASP A 140 17.10 -24.94 -11.15
CA ASP A 140 17.93 -24.31 -10.13
C ASP A 140 18.26 -22.87 -10.55
N GLY A 141 18.23 -22.00 -9.55
CA GLY A 141 18.25 -20.56 -9.69
C GLY A 141 19.41 -19.93 -10.46
N ALA A 142 19.06 -19.03 -11.32
CA ALA A 142 19.77 -17.79 -11.63
C ALA A 142 18.95 -17.00 -12.66
N PHE A 143 18.70 -15.73 -12.41
CA PHE A 143 18.13 -14.79 -13.38
C PHE A 143 19.16 -14.56 -14.49
N GLY A 144 18.97 -15.19 -15.64
CA GLY A 144 19.76 -14.99 -16.84
C GLY A 144 18.86 -15.08 -18.06
N GLU A 145 18.97 -14.11 -18.98
CA GLU A 145 18.33 -14.18 -20.29
C GLU A 145 18.81 -15.44 -21.02
N THR A 146 17.87 -16.34 -21.35
CA THR A 146 18.18 -17.48 -22.19
C THR A 146 17.52 -17.30 -23.54
N VAL A 147 18.30 -16.89 -24.51
CA VAL A 147 17.94 -16.95 -25.91
C VAL A 147 17.98 -18.41 -26.35
N LEU A 148 16.84 -19.02 -26.61
CA LEU A 148 16.75 -20.36 -27.16
C LEU A 148 16.66 -20.31 -28.69
N SER A 149 17.77 -20.61 -29.36
CA SER A 149 17.80 -20.98 -30.76
C SER A 149 18.10 -22.48 -30.88
N GLY A 150 17.19 -23.25 -31.49
CA GLY A 150 17.48 -24.63 -31.93
C GLY A 150 16.24 -25.51 -32.13
N PRO A 151 16.21 -26.36 -33.15
CA PRO A 151 15.01 -26.98 -33.68
C PRO A 151 14.63 -28.34 -33.12
N ASN A 152 13.32 -28.60 -33.12
CA ASN A 152 12.61 -29.89 -33.18
C ASN A 152 12.97 -31.04 -32.21
N ALA A 153 12.06 -31.30 -31.27
CA ALA A 153 11.79 -32.66 -30.79
C ALA A 153 10.24 -32.82 -30.69
N ALA A 154 9.76 -33.84 -31.41
CA ALA A 154 8.37 -34.23 -31.44
C ALA A 154 7.88 -34.77 -30.11
N LEU A 155 6.62 -34.48 -29.75
CA LEU A 155 5.99 -34.89 -28.51
C LEU A 155 4.68 -35.61 -28.73
N ASP A 156 4.58 -36.76 -28.07
CA ASP A 156 3.39 -37.59 -28.05
C ASP A 156 2.36 -37.13 -27.02
N GLY A 157 1.09 -37.03 -27.42
CA GLY A 157 -0.08 -37.25 -26.57
C GLY A 157 -0.64 -36.07 -25.75
N GLY A 158 -0.77 -34.88 -26.33
CA GLY A 158 -1.64 -33.82 -25.80
C GLY A 158 -2.87 -33.65 -26.69
N GLU A 159 -4.09 -33.62 -26.13
CA GLU A 159 -5.28 -33.22 -26.88
C GLU A 159 -5.08 -31.82 -27.48
N ALA A 160 -5.23 -31.69 -28.77
CA ALA A 160 -5.13 -30.42 -29.50
C ALA A 160 -6.28 -29.50 -29.08
N VAL A 161 -5.96 -28.34 -28.48
CA VAL A 161 -6.96 -27.34 -28.14
C VAL A 161 -7.28 -26.53 -29.38
N PHE A 162 -8.32 -26.95 -30.11
CA PHE A 162 -8.78 -26.26 -31.29
C PHE A 162 -9.49 -24.96 -30.93
N GLY A 163 -9.07 -23.83 -31.50
CA GLY A 163 -9.77 -22.55 -31.46
C GLY A 163 -9.37 -21.54 -30.39
N ALA A 164 -8.35 -21.82 -29.55
CA ALA A 164 -7.86 -20.83 -28.62
C ALA A 164 -7.16 -19.65 -29.34
N ARG A 165 -7.41 -18.42 -28.84
CA ARG A 165 -6.87 -17.17 -29.40
C ARG A 165 -5.62 -16.72 -28.64
N GLY A 166 -4.73 -16.02 -29.32
CA GLY A 166 -3.59 -15.34 -28.70
C GLY A 166 -3.92 -13.93 -28.24
N PHE A 167 -2.94 -13.28 -27.64
CA PHE A 167 -2.98 -11.86 -27.33
C PHE A 167 -2.08 -11.08 -28.28
N CYS A 168 -2.54 -9.92 -28.78
CA CYS A 168 -1.67 -8.91 -29.38
C CYS A 168 -1.30 -7.87 -28.32
N ALA A 169 -0.10 -7.31 -28.41
CA ALA A 169 0.37 -6.29 -27.48
C ALA A 169 0.72 -4.98 -28.19
N ARG A 170 0.47 -3.85 -27.54
CA ARG A 170 0.99 -2.54 -27.92
C ARG A 170 1.57 -1.78 -26.72
N LEU A 171 2.55 -0.93 -26.99
CA LEU A 171 3.00 0.05 -26.01
C LEU A 171 1.93 1.13 -25.84
N MET A 172 1.60 1.47 -24.59
CA MET A 172 0.71 2.59 -24.28
C MET A 172 1.51 3.91 -24.37
N GLU A 173 1.72 4.38 -25.59
CA GLU A 173 2.48 5.63 -25.86
C GLU A 173 1.78 6.87 -25.28
N GLU A 174 0.48 6.77 -25.03
CA GLU A 174 -0.34 7.81 -24.45
C GLU A 174 0.06 8.13 -23.00
N ARG A 175 0.64 7.17 -22.26
CA ARG A 175 1.19 7.42 -20.92
C ARG A 175 2.64 7.85 -21.03
N VAL A 176 2.95 9.00 -20.44
CA VAL A 176 4.34 9.51 -20.43
C VAL A 176 5.18 8.63 -19.50
N HIS A 177 6.29 8.09 -20.02
CA HIS A 177 7.11 7.12 -19.30
C HIS A 177 8.16 7.77 -18.41
N ARG A 178 8.77 8.89 -18.86
CA ARG A 178 9.82 9.60 -18.14
C ARG A 178 9.25 10.82 -17.43
N VAL A 179 8.79 10.63 -16.21
CA VAL A 179 8.16 11.65 -15.36
C VAL A 179 8.74 11.58 -13.94
N ASP A 180 8.46 12.59 -13.13
CA ASP A 180 8.78 12.58 -11.70
C ASP A 180 8.16 11.38 -10.99
N ARG A 181 8.73 11.00 -9.87
CA ARG A 181 8.07 10.06 -8.95
C ARG A 181 6.89 10.74 -8.28
N TYR A 182 5.90 9.91 -7.90
CA TYR A 182 4.77 10.38 -7.10
C TYR A 182 5.20 10.78 -5.67
N SER A 183 6.04 9.96 -5.05
CA SER A 183 6.68 10.22 -3.76
C SER A 183 7.99 9.44 -3.67
N TYR A 184 8.73 9.62 -2.59
CA TYR A 184 9.89 8.77 -2.28
C TYR A 184 9.52 7.28 -2.22
N GLN A 185 8.33 6.98 -1.71
CA GLN A 185 7.85 5.62 -1.44
C GLN A 185 7.07 4.99 -2.61
N ARG A 186 6.44 5.80 -3.49
CA ARG A 186 5.64 5.30 -4.61
C ARG A 186 6.34 5.50 -5.96
N PRO A 187 5.90 4.74 -7.02
CA PRO A 187 6.53 4.83 -8.33
C PRO A 187 6.42 6.23 -8.96
N TYR A 188 5.58 6.41 -9.97
CA TYR A 188 5.61 7.59 -10.83
C TYR A 188 4.27 8.32 -10.82
N VAL A 189 4.29 9.64 -11.04
CA VAL A 189 3.08 10.41 -11.33
C VAL A 189 2.46 9.96 -12.65
N GLU A 190 1.18 10.23 -12.81
CA GLU A 190 0.48 9.91 -14.05
C GLU A 190 0.30 11.15 -14.92
N THR A 191 0.85 11.06 -16.13
CA THR A 191 0.72 12.08 -17.17
C THR A 191 0.39 11.38 -18.48
N TYR A 192 -0.55 11.94 -19.21
CA TYR A 192 -1.08 11.35 -20.43
C TYR A 192 -1.19 12.34 -21.58
N HIS A 193 -0.86 11.87 -22.78
CA HIS A 193 -1.10 12.53 -24.05
C HIS A 193 -2.10 11.67 -24.86
N TYR A 194 -3.37 11.87 -24.64
CA TYR A 194 -4.41 11.06 -25.27
C TYR A 194 -4.72 11.49 -26.69
N SER A 195 -4.81 10.48 -27.55
CA SER A 195 -5.39 10.56 -28.88
C SER A 195 -6.56 9.57 -29.01
N SER A 196 -7.29 9.67 -30.10
CA SER A 196 -8.40 8.72 -30.39
C SER A 196 -7.92 7.28 -30.64
N LEU A 197 -6.62 7.06 -30.81
CA LEU A 197 -6.05 5.74 -31.13
C LEU A 197 -6.20 4.75 -29.98
N LEU A 198 -5.98 5.19 -28.74
CA LEU A 198 -6.16 4.31 -27.57
C LEU A 198 -7.63 3.89 -27.42
N GLU A 199 -8.56 4.85 -27.52
CA GLU A 199 -10.00 4.56 -27.45
C GLU A 199 -10.43 3.57 -28.53
N GLN A 200 -9.88 3.70 -29.74
CA GLN A 200 -10.12 2.78 -30.84
C GLN A 200 -9.56 1.40 -30.53
N PHE A 201 -8.31 1.30 -30.08
CA PHE A 201 -7.69 0.03 -29.70
C PHE A 201 -8.48 -0.69 -28.61
N MET A 202 -8.92 0.03 -27.58
CA MET A 202 -9.67 -0.54 -26.44
C MET A 202 -11.04 -1.10 -26.80
N ARG A 203 -11.64 -0.64 -27.92
CA ARG A 203 -13.01 -1.03 -28.34
C ARG A 203 -13.08 -1.88 -29.58
N SER A 204 -12.10 -1.76 -30.46
CA SER A 204 -12.11 -2.47 -31.75
C SER A 204 -12.05 -3.98 -31.55
N THR A 205 -12.93 -4.70 -32.22
CA THR A 205 -12.91 -6.16 -32.34
C THR A 205 -12.08 -6.64 -33.55
N GLN A 206 -11.39 -5.74 -34.25
CA GLN A 206 -10.45 -6.11 -35.29
C GLN A 206 -9.11 -6.53 -34.70
N ASN A 207 -8.53 -7.57 -35.30
CA ASN A 207 -7.15 -7.96 -34.98
C ASN A 207 -6.20 -6.90 -35.54
N GLU A 208 -5.29 -6.45 -34.67
CA GLU A 208 -4.25 -5.49 -35.01
C GLU A 208 -2.90 -6.20 -35.02
N GLU A 209 -1.98 -5.71 -35.84
CA GLU A 209 -0.59 -6.15 -35.80
C GLU A 209 0.03 -5.65 -34.48
N GLY A 210 0.52 -6.58 -33.64
CA GLY A 210 1.05 -6.27 -32.32
C GLY A 210 2.57 -6.31 -32.27
N LEU A 211 3.12 -5.87 -31.12
CA LEU A 211 4.54 -6.03 -30.82
C LEU A 211 4.91 -7.52 -30.71
N GLU A 212 6.16 -7.84 -31.03
CA GLU A 212 6.69 -9.18 -30.84
C GLU A 212 6.77 -9.50 -29.34
N LEU A 213 6.21 -10.67 -28.97
CA LEU A 213 6.20 -11.16 -27.59
C LEU A 213 7.35 -12.14 -27.38
N PHE A 214 8.00 -12.05 -26.21
CA PHE A 214 8.98 -13.01 -25.75
C PHE A 214 8.63 -13.57 -24.37
N GLU A 215 9.12 -14.77 -24.05
CA GLU A 215 8.81 -15.41 -22.79
C GLU A 215 9.68 -14.85 -21.65
N ARG A 216 9.08 -14.74 -20.45
CA ARG A 216 9.74 -14.44 -19.19
C ARG A 216 9.72 -15.66 -18.28
N ALA A 217 10.54 -15.65 -17.24
CA ALA A 217 10.47 -16.66 -16.20
C ALA A 217 9.17 -16.49 -15.40
N LEU A 218 8.44 -17.59 -15.19
CA LEU A 218 7.23 -17.57 -14.35
C LEU A 218 7.63 -17.68 -12.89
N PRO A 219 7.23 -16.73 -12.02
CA PRO A 219 7.37 -16.87 -10.58
C PRO A 219 6.58 -18.09 -10.06
N LYS A 220 6.89 -18.55 -8.85
CA LYS A 220 6.05 -19.53 -8.17
C LYS A 220 4.66 -18.96 -7.93
N LEU A 221 3.62 -19.65 -8.40
CA LEU A 221 2.26 -19.16 -8.31
C LEU A 221 1.63 -19.50 -6.96
N LEU A 222 0.97 -18.51 -6.38
CA LEU A 222 0.12 -18.62 -5.20
C LEU A 222 -1.32 -18.27 -5.59
N GLU A 223 -2.28 -18.84 -4.90
CA GLU A 223 -3.67 -18.37 -5.00
C GLU A 223 -3.82 -17.02 -4.31
N ARG A 224 -4.73 -16.18 -4.82
CA ARG A 224 -5.11 -14.97 -4.12
C ARG A 224 -6.02 -15.34 -2.95
N GLU A 225 -5.56 -15.14 -1.72
CA GLU A 225 -6.34 -15.31 -0.49
C GLU A 225 -7.22 -14.08 -0.22
N ALA A 226 -6.68 -12.89 -0.45
CA ALA A 226 -7.34 -11.61 -0.20
C ALA A 226 -8.58 -11.40 -1.07
N PHE A 227 -9.55 -10.65 -0.55
CA PHE A 227 -10.78 -10.31 -1.25
C PHE A 227 -10.55 -9.40 -2.46
N TYR A 228 -11.48 -9.45 -3.42
CA TYR A 228 -11.51 -8.50 -4.54
C TYR A 228 -12.27 -7.24 -4.15
N PRO A 229 -11.81 -6.04 -4.52
CA PRO A 229 -12.61 -4.82 -4.41
C PRO A 229 -13.90 -4.91 -5.22
N ASP A 230 -14.92 -4.20 -4.78
CA ASP A 230 -16.21 -4.10 -5.49
C ASP A 230 -16.29 -2.93 -6.46
N TYR A 231 -15.29 -2.04 -6.43
CA TYR A 231 -15.17 -0.86 -7.30
C TYR A 231 -16.41 0.05 -7.27
N ALA A 232 -17.03 0.22 -6.11
CA ALA A 232 -18.18 1.12 -5.93
C ALA A 232 -17.83 2.54 -6.42
N ALA A 233 -18.78 3.17 -7.12
CA ALA A 233 -18.58 4.51 -7.65
C ALA A 233 -19.06 5.57 -6.65
N HIS A 234 -18.20 6.54 -6.33
CA HIS A 234 -18.48 7.65 -5.43
C HIS A 234 -18.22 8.97 -6.14
N ALA A 235 -19.27 9.73 -6.41
CA ALA A 235 -19.16 11.08 -6.93
C ALA A 235 -18.87 12.08 -5.80
N PRO A 236 -18.23 13.23 -6.09
CA PRO A 236 -18.16 14.34 -5.14
C PRO A 236 -19.56 14.80 -4.67
N VAL A 237 -19.65 15.34 -3.47
CA VAL A 237 -20.94 15.79 -2.91
C VAL A 237 -21.25 17.24 -3.28
N ARG A 238 -20.24 18.08 -3.41
CA ARG A 238 -20.40 19.50 -3.70
C ARG A 238 -19.19 20.15 -4.34
N PHE A 239 -19.42 21.28 -4.99
CA PHE A 239 -18.36 22.22 -5.33
C PHE A 239 -18.07 23.13 -4.15
N ILE A 240 -16.79 23.42 -3.89
CA ILE A 240 -16.33 24.22 -2.73
C ILE A 240 -15.77 25.58 -3.12
N ASN A 241 -15.10 25.70 -4.24
CA ASN A 241 -14.61 26.98 -4.74
C ASN A 241 -14.34 26.96 -6.25
N GLN A 242 -14.23 28.15 -6.84
CA GLN A 242 -13.81 28.35 -8.23
C GLN A 242 -12.96 29.59 -8.37
N GLY A 243 -12.17 29.66 -9.44
CA GLY A 243 -11.34 30.80 -9.71
C GLY A 243 -10.47 30.68 -10.94
N THR A 244 -9.36 31.41 -10.92
CA THR A 244 -8.39 31.43 -12.01
C THR A 244 -7.09 30.74 -11.61
N GLY A 245 -6.46 30.03 -12.57
CA GLY A 245 -5.17 29.35 -12.41
C GLY A 245 -4.23 29.69 -13.56
N VAL A 246 -2.98 29.94 -13.24
CA VAL A 246 -1.92 30.20 -14.24
C VAL A 246 -0.66 29.41 -13.89
N VAL A 247 0.11 29.03 -14.90
CA VAL A 247 1.48 28.52 -14.74
C VAL A 247 2.44 29.67 -15.00
N ASN A 248 3.13 30.12 -13.95
CA ASN A 248 4.08 31.22 -14.08
C ASN A 248 5.31 30.75 -14.91
N PRO A 249 5.72 31.47 -15.96
CA PRO A 249 6.89 31.13 -16.76
C PRO A 249 8.23 31.33 -16.03
N GLU A 250 8.26 32.12 -14.93
CA GLU A 250 9.50 32.31 -14.15
C GLU A 250 9.96 31.01 -13.53
N ASN A 251 11.29 30.77 -13.58
CA ASN A 251 11.87 29.54 -13.05
C ASN A 251 11.57 29.40 -11.55
N ALA A 252 10.83 28.36 -11.19
CA ALA A 252 10.83 27.90 -9.82
C ALA A 252 12.27 27.41 -9.50
N ASP A 253 12.73 27.68 -8.29
CA ASP A 253 13.99 27.10 -7.82
C ASP A 253 13.86 25.57 -7.76
N MET A 254 14.44 24.91 -8.76
CA MET A 254 14.46 23.46 -8.92
C MET A 254 15.57 22.80 -8.11
N SER A 255 16.44 23.58 -7.45
CA SER A 255 17.56 23.07 -6.65
C SER A 255 17.12 22.29 -5.40
N GLN A 256 15.84 22.39 -5.02
CA GLN A 256 15.21 21.67 -3.93
C GLN A 256 14.12 20.73 -4.44
N ASP A 257 14.31 20.10 -5.59
CA ASP A 257 13.37 19.10 -6.06
C ASP A 257 13.47 17.86 -5.16
N TYR A 258 12.63 17.87 -4.12
CA TYR A 258 12.61 16.90 -3.03
C TYR A 258 12.53 15.45 -3.53
N PHE A 259 11.81 15.23 -4.64
CA PHE A 259 11.64 13.90 -5.21
C PHE A 259 12.92 13.41 -5.92
N MET A 260 13.71 14.34 -6.41
CA MET A 260 14.95 14.06 -7.09
C MET A 260 16.10 13.87 -6.09
N ILE A 261 16.06 14.58 -4.95
CA ILE A 261 17.07 14.50 -3.88
C ILE A 261 16.87 13.24 -3.03
N GLN A 262 15.66 12.74 -2.87
CA GLN A 262 15.34 11.58 -2.02
C GLN A 262 15.58 10.21 -2.67
N THR A 263 16.17 10.15 -3.84
CA THR A 263 16.62 8.91 -4.45
C THR A 263 18.12 8.90 -4.70
N PRO A 264 18.97 9.11 -3.65
CA PRO A 264 20.42 9.27 -3.84
C PRO A 264 21.09 8.05 -4.47
N ASP A 265 20.46 6.87 -4.42
CA ASP A 265 21.02 5.62 -4.93
C ASP A 265 20.42 5.16 -6.27
N ILE A 266 19.38 5.83 -6.78
CA ILE A 266 19.08 5.70 -8.21
C ILE A 266 19.99 6.70 -8.90
N PRO A 267 20.95 6.26 -9.74
CA PRO A 267 21.74 7.19 -10.47
C PRO A 267 20.79 8.10 -11.24
N PHE A 268 20.70 9.34 -10.80
CA PHE A 268 19.92 10.39 -11.44
C PHE A 268 20.32 10.53 -12.91
N GLU A 269 21.59 10.22 -13.22
CA GLU A 269 22.18 10.13 -14.53
C GLU A 269 21.47 9.14 -15.45
N SER A 270 20.90 8.05 -14.91
CA SER A 270 20.08 7.11 -15.71
C SER A 270 18.63 7.51 -15.84
N PHE A 271 18.11 8.42 -14.99
CA PHE A 271 16.69 8.79 -14.95
C PHE A 271 16.42 10.29 -15.06
N GLY A 272 17.36 11.16 -14.67
CA GLY A 272 17.08 12.51 -14.26
C GLY A 272 17.35 13.63 -15.25
N THR A 273 18.17 13.43 -16.26
CA THR A 273 18.49 14.52 -17.22
C THR A 273 17.48 14.63 -18.36
N ASP A 274 16.74 13.56 -18.65
CA ASP A 274 15.87 13.44 -19.82
C ASP A 274 14.41 13.11 -19.46
N LEU A 275 13.87 13.66 -18.37
CA LEU A 275 12.43 13.57 -18.10
C LEU A 275 11.66 14.26 -19.24
N GLU A 276 10.67 13.56 -19.79
CA GLU A 276 9.80 14.11 -20.83
C GLU A 276 8.92 15.21 -20.24
N GLU A 277 8.49 15.03 -18.98
CA GLU A 277 7.74 16.04 -18.22
C GLU A 277 8.23 16.11 -16.75
N ARG A 278 8.33 17.34 -16.22
CA ARG A 278 8.70 17.65 -14.84
C ARG A 278 7.50 18.21 -14.09
N ILE A 279 6.67 17.33 -13.59
CA ILE A 279 5.38 17.68 -12.99
C ILE A 279 5.56 18.45 -11.68
N CYS A 280 6.47 18.02 -10.81
CA CYS A 280 6.74 18.74 -9.56
C CYS A 280 7.12 20.20 -9.80
N GLY A 281 8.01 20.45 -10.78
CA GLY A 281 8.39 21.81 -11.17
C GLY A 281 7.25 22.60 -11.81
N GLU A 282 6.35 21.94 -12.53
CA GLU A 282 5.15 22.58 -13.08
C GLU A 282 4.19 23.00 -11.95
N ILE A 283 3.93 22.12 -10.97
CA ILE A 283 3.07 22.43 -9.82
C ILE A 283 3.58 23.64 -9.03
N ARG A 284 4.87 23.72 -8.77
CA ARG A 284 5.49 24.85 -8.04
C ARG A 284 5.28 26.19 -8.75
N ARG A 285 5.12 26.18 -10.09
CA ARG A 285 4.82 27.37 -10.90
C ARG A 285 3.34 27.66 -11.01
N MET A 286 2.47 26.74 -10.63
CA MET A 286 1.02 26.98 -10.61
C MET A 286 0.66 27.98 -9.53
N LYS A 287 -0.19 28.94 -9.89
CA LYS A 287 -0.77 29.91 -8.97
C LYS A 287 -2.26 29.90 -9.15
N PHE A 288 -2.97 29.71 -8.06
CA PHE A 288 -4.43 29.71 -8.03
C PHE A 288 -4.94 30.92 -7.25
N ASN A 289 -5.98 31.56 -7.78
CA ASN A 289 -6.70 32.63 -7.12
C ASN A 289 -8.18 32.21 -6.97
N ILE A 290 -8.60 31.96 -5.74
CA ILE A 290 -10.00 31.65 -5.43
C ILE A 290 -10.79 32.95 -5.57
N GLU A 291 -11.71 33.02 -6.54
CA GLU A 291 -12.57 34.17 -6.80
C GLU A 291 -13.91 34.04 -6.11
N LYS A 292 -14.34 32.83 -5.85
CA LYS A 292 -15.63 32.55 -5.24
C LYS A 292 -15.61 31.23 -4.48
N GLU A 293 -16.02 31.30 -3.21
CA GLU A 293 -16.43 30.16 -2.41
C GLU A 293 -17.80 29.65 -2.88
N LEU A 294 -17.95 28.32 -2.92
CA LEU A 294 -19.15 27.65 -3.37
C LEU A 294 -19.67 26.70 -2.27
N ASN A 295 -20.95 26.46 -2.30
CA ASN A 295 -21.61 25.39 -1.60
C ASN A 295 -22.75 24.88 -2.48
N ALA A 296 -22.40 24.42 -3.68
CA ALA A 296 -23.36 23.99 -4.68
C ALA A 296 -23.29 22.47 -4.87
N PRO A 297 -24.41 21.79 -5.08
CA PRO A 297 -24.43 20.37 -5.39
C PRO A 297 -23.50 20.06 -6.57
N PHE A 298 -22.79 18.94 -6.49
CA PHE A 298 -21.92 18.46 -7.55
C PHE A 298 -22.72 18.04 -8.79
N GLY A 299 -22.14 18.18 -9.99
CA GLY A 299 -22.69 17.77 -11.27
C GLY A 299 -21.69 18.01 -12.40
N ASP A 300 -22.08 17.70 -13.63
CA ASP A 300 -21.25 17.94 -14.83
C ASP A 300 -20.90 19.43 -14.95
N PHE A 301 -19.68 19.72 -15.42
CA PHE A 301 -19.20 21.10 -15.51
C PHE A 301 -18.31 21.33 -16.74
N SER A 302 -18.15 22.61 -17.10
CA SER A 302 -17.29 23.05 -18.18
C SER A 302 -16.24 24.02 -17.69
N LEU A 303 -15.02 23.88 -18.17
CA LEU A 303 -13.90 24.76 -17.87
C LEU A 303 -13.20 25.19 -19.16
N LYS A 304 -12.59 26.37 -19.12
CA LYS A 304 -11.75 26.92 -20.18
C LYS A 304 -10.37 27.28 -19.64
N ALA A 305 -9.42 27.46 -20.53
CA ALA A 305 -8.05 27.86 -20.17
C ALA A 305 -8.03 28.99 -19.15
N GLY A 306 -7.21 28.82 -18.11
CA GLY A 306 -7.05 29.77 -17.00
C GLY A 306 -8.11 29.66 -15.91
N SER A 307 -9.00 28.66 -15.93
CA SER A 307 -10.03 28.49 -14.88
C SER A 307 -9.87 27.15 -14.15
N PHE A 308 -10.38 27.12 -12.92
CA PHE A 308 -10.48 25.89 -12.11
C PHE A 308 -11.78 25.82 -11.34
N LEU A 309 -12.11 24.61 -10.91
CA LEU A 309 -13.24 24.27 -10.04
C LEU A 309 -12.80 23.19 -9.06
N SER A 310 -13.08 23.39 -7.76
CA SER A 310 -12.75 22.40 -6.72
C SER A 310 -14.02 21.76 -6.17
N CYS A 311 -13.95 20.48 -5.88
CA CYS A 311 -15.04 19.69 -5.29
C CYS A 311 -14.57 18.91 -4.07
N GLU A 312 -15.54 18.49 -3.27
CA GLU A 312 -15.35 17.72 -2.04
C GLU A 312 -16.07 16.38 -2.14
N MET A 313 -15.39 15.31 -1.74
CA MET A 313 -15.98 14.00 -1.49
C MET A 313 -16.67 13.99 -0.12
N GLU A 314 -17.57 13.04 0.11
CA GLU A 314 -18.23 12.86 1.41
C GLU A 314 -17.21 12.66 2.54
N ARG A 315 -16.16 11.91 2.25
CA ARG A 315 -15.05 11.60 3.15
C ARG A 315 -13.77 11.37 2.34
N ASN A 316 -12.68 11.15 3.02
CA ASN A 316 -11.44 10.70 2.38
C ASN A 316 -11.66 9.31 1.75
N LEU A 317 -11.43 9.18 0.44
CA LEU A 317 -11.67 7.97 -0.34
C LEU A 317 -10.42 7.57 -1.12
N THR A 318 -10.24 6.27 -1.27
CA THR A 318 -9.15 5.69 -2.07
C THR A 318 -9.73 4.96 -3.27
N GLY A 319 -9.24 5.31 -4.47
CA GLY A 319 -9.67 4.63 -5.69
C GLY A 319 -9.16 5.28 -6.96
N PHE A 320 -9.65 4.76 -8.07
CA PHE A 320 -9.30 5.25 -9.40
C PHE A 320 -10.15 6.47 -9.75
N ILE A 321 -9.49 7.55 -10.19
CA ILE A 321 -10.17 8.74 -10.70
C ILE A 321 -10.76 8.41 -12.07
N CYS A 322 -12.06 8.55 -12.20
CA CYS A 322 -12.81 8.25 -13.42
C CYS A 322 -13.62 9.45 -13.88
N CYS A 323 -13.62 9.72 -15.18
CA CYS A 323 -14.50 10.73 -15.78
C CYS A 323 -14.62 10.56 -17.29
N ASP A 324 -15.71 11.07 -17.85
CA ASP A 324 -15.87 11.28 -19.29
C ASP A 324 -15.51 12.75 -19.62
N ILE A 325 -14.65 12.96 -20.61
CA ILE A 325 -14.17 14.30 -21.00
C ILE A 325 -14.46 14.56 -22.47
N GLU A 326 -15.01 15.73 -22.77
CA GLU A 326 -15.21 16.20 -24.14
C GLU A 326 -14.38 17.48 -24.35
N CYS A 327 -13.49 17.45 -25.36
CA CYS A 327 -12.66 18.58 -25.75
C CYS A 327 -12.95 18.98 -27.19
N PRO A 328 -13.42 20.21 -27.49
CA PRO A 328 -13.64 20.65 -28.87
C PRO A 328 -12.33 20.97 -29.61
N ARG A 329 -11.25 21.13 -28.88
CA ARG A 329 -9.88 21.38 -29.36
C ARG A 329 -8.87 20.83 -28.38
N ARG A 330 -7.59 20.84 -28.76
CA ARG A 330 -6.51 20.43 -27.85
C ARG A 330 -6.65 21.14 -26.50
N SER A 331 -6.55 20.39 -25.42
CA SER A 331 -6.77 20.89 -24.06
C SER A 331 -5.79 20.25 -23.08
N VAL A 332 -5.32 21.03 -22.10
CA VAL A 332 -4.46 20.57 -20.99
C VAL A 332 -5.21 20.73 -19.69
N ILE A 333 -5.45 19.60 -19.04
CA ILE A 333 -6.27 19.48 -17.83
C ILE A 333 -5.40 18.91 -16.72
N SER A 334 -5.48 19.49 -15.54
CA SER A 334 -4.83 19.00 -14.31
C SER A 334 -5.87 18.68 -13.25
N PHE A 335 -5.76 17.48 -12.68
CA PHE A 335 -6.44 17.11 -11.44
C PHE A 335 -5.44 17.21 -10.30
N LEU A 336 -5.71 18.08 -9.32
CA LEU A 336 -4.91 18.25 -8.11
C LEU A 336 -5.77 17.85 -6.91
N PHE A 337 -5.19 17.10 -5.98
CA PHE A 337 -6.00 16.54 -4.90
C PHE A 337 -5.23 16.46 -3.58
N ASP A 338 -5.96 16.41 -2.46
CA ASP A 338 -5.41 16.17 -1.13
C ASP A 338 -6.47 15.60 -0.18
N GLU A 339 -6.02 15.03 0.91
CA GLU A 339 -6.85 14.47 1.98
C GLU A 339 -7.50 15.57 2.84
N ILE A 340 -6.89 16.75 2.94
CA ILE A 340 -7.31 17.88 3.75
C ILE A 340 -6.98 19.20 3.04
N LEU A 341 -7.66 20.29 3.39
CA LEU A 341 -7.29 21.62 2.90
C LEU A 341 -6.20 22.24 3.80
N THR A 342 -5.18 22.81 3.16
CA THR A 342 -4.14 23.61 3.80
C THR A 342 -4.41 25.08 3.49
N ASP A 343 -4.57 25.91 4.51
CA ASP A 343 -4.93 27.35 4.36
C ASP A 343 -6.14 27.60 3.46
N GLY A 344 -7.10 26.67 3.47
CA GLY A 344 -8.35 26.76 2.72
C GLY A 344 -8.28 26.30 1.26
N ASP A 345 -7.13 25.80 0.80
CA ASP A 345 -6.96 25.27 -0.55
C ASP A 345 -6.25 23.90 -0.54
N ILE A 346 -6.22 23.25 -1.71
CA ILE A 346 -5.52 21.97 -1.93
C ILE A 346 -4.02 22.22 -2.03
N ASP A 347 -3.23 21.54 -1.20
CA ASP A 347 -1.77 21.49 -1.34
C ASP A 347 -1.36 20.21 -2.08
N PRO A 348 -1.09 20.27 -3.39
CA PRO A 348 -0.72 19.09 -4.16
C PRO A 348 0.68 18.54 -3.85
N LEU A 349 1.46 19.23 -3.01
CA LEU A 349 2.80 18.80 -2.60
C LEU A 349 2.87 18.42 -1.10
N ARG A 350 1.73 18.31 -0.43
CA ARG A 350 1.68 17.92 0.98
C ARG A 350 2.36 16.56 1.20
N LEU A 351 3.09 16.42 2.30
CA LEU A 351 3.81 15.22 2.71
C LEU A 351 4.86 14.72 1.69
N GLY A 352 5.33 15.59 0.79
CA GLY A 352 6.28 15.20 -0.23
C GLY A 352 5.69 14.28 -1.31
N CYS A 353 4.37 14.34 -1.52
CA CYS A 353 3.70 13.69 -2.64
C CYS A 353 3.50 14.65 -3.80
N VAL A 354 3.36 14.12 -5.01
CA VAL A 354 2.90 14.85 -6.20
C VAL A 354 1.45 14.44 -6.45
N ASN A 355 0.53 15.04 -5.69
CA ASN A 355 -0.91 14.79 -5.78
C ASN A 355 -1.50 15.45 -7.03
N HIS A 356 -1.05 14.99 -8.18
CA HIS A 356 -1.37 15.56 -9.47
C HIS A 356 -1.49 14.47 -10.56
N LEU A 357 -2.45 14.66 -11.43
CA LEU A 357 -2.65 13.90 -12.64
C LEU A 357 -2.88 14.86 -13.80
N LYS A 358 -2.16 14.72 -14.91
CA LYS A 358 -2.20 15.61 -16.05
C LYS A 358 -2.67 14.90 -17.31
N LEU A 359 -3.62 15.53 -17.99
CA LEU A 359 -4.13 15.05 -19.26
C LEU A 359 -3.90 16.11 -20.35
N THR A 360 -3.18 15.76 -21.40
CA THR A 360 -3.11 16.50 -22.66
C THR A 360 -3.98 15.74 -23.66
N LEU A 361 -5.08 16.34 -24.07
CA LEU A 361 -6.10 15.72 -24.91
C LEU A 361 -6.19 16.43 -26.24
N GLU A 362 -6.19 15.70 -27.35
CA GLU A 362 -6.60 16.24 -28.65
C GLU A 362 -8.11 16.49 -28.69
N ALA A 363 -8.62 17.11 -29.75
CA ALA A 363 -10.06 17.28 -29.91
C ALA A 363 -10.76 15.90 -29.94
N GLY A 364 -11.74 15.68 -29.07
CA GLY A 364 -12.38 14.36 -28.99
C GLY A 364 -13.21 14.14 -27.73
N ARG A 365 -13.61 12.89 -27.55
CA ARG A 365 -14.29 12.37 -26.36
C ARG A 365 -13.50 11.23 -25.78
N TYR A 366 -13.27 11.26 -24.50
CA TYR A 366 -12.41 10.34 -23.78
C TYR A 366 -13.08 9.82 -22.53
N ARG A 367 -12.93 8.52 -22.28
CA ARG A 367 -13.25 7.91 -21.00
C ARG A 367 -11.96 7.66 -20.26
N PHE A 368 -11.74 8.41 -19.20
CA PHE A 368 -10.53 8.34 -18.41
C PHE A 368 -10.72 7.50 -17.15
N VAL A 369 -9.73 6.67 -16.86
CA VAL A 369 -9.53 5.96 -15.57
C VAL A 369 -8.05 6.04 -15.25
N SER A 370 -7.69 6.52 -14.05
CA SER A 370 -6.30 6.54 -13.60
C SER A 370 -5.75 5.12 -13.45
N MET A 371 -4.45 4.91 -13.73
CA MET A 371 -3.82 3.59 -13.60
C MET A 371 -3.59 3.20 -12.15
N GLU A 372 -3.20 4.17 -11.31
CA GLU A 372 -3.03 4.01 -9.87
C GLU A 372 -4.24 4.53 -9.09
N PRO A 373 -4.55 3.93 -7.95
CA PRO A 373 -5.53 4.50 -7.04
C PRO A 373 -4.91 5.65 -6.24
N TYR A 374 -5.69 6.72 -6.06
CA TYR A 374 -5.35 7.90 -5.28
C TYR A 374 -6.27 8.06 -4.09
N THR A 375 -5.80 8.77 -3.05
CA THR A 375 -6.53 8.99 -1.82
C THR A 375 -6.73 10.48 -1.60
N PHE A 376 -7.97 10.91 -1.49
CA PHE A 376 -8.30 12.31 -1.26
C PHE A 376 -9.75 12.53 -0.79
N LYS A 377 -9.96 13.66 -0.14
CA LYS A 377 -11.28 14.24 0.12
C LYS A 377 -11.58 15.40 -0.81
N TYR A 378 -10.54 16.11 -1.27
CA TYR A 378 -10.67 17.32 -2.08
C TYR A 378 -9.97 17.14 -3.43
N LEU A 379 -10.64 17.58 -4.50
CA LEU A 379 -10.13 17.53 -5.86
C LEU A 379 -10.39 18.83 -6.61
N LYS A 380 -9.36 19.39 -7.22
CA LYS A 380 -9.40 20.57 -8.07
C LYS A 380 -9.14 20.16 -9.52
N THR A 381 -10.06 20.49 -10.41
CA THR A 381 -9.87 20.39 -11.86
C THR A 381 -9.49 21.77 -12.41
N ALA A 382 -8.33 21.88 -13.03
CA ALA A 382 -7.83 23.13 -13.65
C ALA A 382 -7.54 22.89 -15.13
N VAL A 383 -7.84 23.89 -15.97
CA VAL A 383 -7.57 23.87 -17.40
C VAL A 383 -6.57 24.98 -17.74
N PHE A 384 -5.43 24.61 -18.32
CA PHE A 384 -4.36 25.56 -18.66
C PHE A 384 -4.31 25.88 -20.16
N GLU A 385 -4.83 24.99 -21.01
CA GLU A 385 -4.98 25.17 -22.45
C GLU A 385 -6.32 24.62 -22.93
N GLY A 386 -6.94 25.25 -23.91
CA GLY A 386 -8.18 24.76 -24.51
C GLY A 386 -9.43 24.97 -23.65
N GLU A 387 -10.32 24.01 -23.71
CA GLU A 387 -11.57 23.95 -22.96
C GLU A 387 -12.10 22.53 -22.91
N CYS A 388 -12.79 22.17 -21.85
CA CYS A 388 -13.39 20.85 -21.71
C CYS A 388 -14.75 20.88 -21.03
N VAL A 389 -15.52 19.83 -21.27
CA VAL A 389 -16.67 19.42 -20.46
C VAL A 389 -16.30 18.15 -19.75
N VAL A 390 -16.38 18.15 -18.42
CA VAL A 390 -16.14 16.99 -17.57
C VAL A 390 -17.49 16.47 -17.10
N LYS A 391 -17.72 15.20 -17.34
CA LYS A 391 -18.95 14.49 -16.98
C LYS A 391 -18.61 13.25 -16.16
N ASP A 392 -19.58 12.83 -15.34
CA ASP A 392 -19.49 11.58 -14.57
C ASP A 392 -18.14 11.43 -13.81
N LEU A 393 -17.64 12.55 -13.24
CA LEU A 393 -16.44 12.51 -12.40
C LEU A 393 -16.76 11.80 -11.09
N HIS A 394 -16.05 10.69 -10.85
CA HIS A 394 -16.21 9.88 -9.65
C HIS A 394 -14.92 9.12 -9.31
N ILE A 395 -14.84 8.60 -8.09
CA ILE A 395 -13.85 7.59 -7.70
C ILE A 395 -14.48 6.22 -7.84
N LYS A 396 -13.79 5.28 -8.51
CA LYS A 396 -14.03 3.84 -8.34
C LYS A 396 -13.24 3.37 -7.12
N GLU A 397 -13.93 3.11 -6.02
CA GLU A 397 -13.31 2.74 -4.75
C GLU A 397 -12.42 1.51 -4.90
N TYR A 398 -11.19 1.59 -4.38
CA TYR A 398 -10.24 0.49 -4.34
C TYR A 398 -9.93 0.18 -2.88
N ALA A 399 -10.85 -0.55 -2.25
CA ALA A 399 -10.89 -0.79 -0.82
C ALA A 399 -11.42 -2.21 -0.53
N PHE A 400 -11.24 -2.66 0.71
CA PHE A 400 -11.82 -3.91 1.20
C PHE A 400 -13.35 -3.90 0.99
N PRO A 401 -13.94 -4.96 0.42
CA PRO A 401 -15.36 -4.98 0.09
C PRO A 401 -16.25 -4.90 1.32
N ALA A 402 -17.18 -3.95 1.33
CA ALA A 402 -18.07 -3.71 2.46
C ALA A 402 -18.95 -4.94 2.79
N ALA A 403 -19.31 -5.75 1.79
CA ALA A 403 -20.11 -6.96 1.96
C ALA A 403 -19.45 -8.06 2.81
N GLU A 404 -18.13 -8.01 2.99
CA GLU A 404 -17.40 -8.96 3.82
C GLU A 404 -17.33 -8.56 5.30
N ILE A 405 -17.77 -7.35 5.65
CA ILE A 405 -17.93 -6.91 7.04
C ILE A 405 -19.22 -7.50 7.58
N LYS A 406 -19.11 -8.44 8.52
CA LYS A 406 -20.23 -9.21 9.07
C LYS A 406 -20.65 -8.74 10.45
N ASN A 407 -19.74 -8.16 11.21
CA ASN A 407 -19.98 -7.68 12.55
C ASN A 407 -20.05 -6.15 12.56
N SER A 408 -21.04 -5.61 13.26
CA SER A 408 -21.25 -4.17 13.38
C SER A 408 -21.71 -3.76 14.77
N LEU A 409 -21.49 -2.50 15.12
CA LEU A 409 -21.97 -1.87 16.33
C LEU A 409 -22.97 -0.77 15.98
N GLU A 410 -24.01 -0.61 16.82
CA GLU A 410 -24.91 0.53 16.78
C GLU A 410 -24.50 1.50 17.89
N LEU A 411 -23.90 2.60 17.51
CA LEU A 411 -23.43 3.67 18.40
C LEU A 411 -24.20 4.97 18.09
N SER A 412 -23.88 6.05 18.79
CA SER A 412 -24.53 7.34 18.58
C SER A 412 -23.55 8.51 18.76
N GLY A 413 -23.89 9.68 18.18
CA GLY A 413 -23.08 10.89 18.27
C GLY A 413 -21.64 10.68 17.79
N LYS A 414 -20.69 11.32 18.43
CA LYS A 414 -19.28 11.26 18.07
C LYS A 414 -18.69 9.84 18.04
N MET A 415 -19.16 8.94 18.89
CA MET A 415 -18.72 7.55 18.88
C MET A 415 -19.14 6.83 17.60
N GLN A 416 -20.33 7.14 17.04
CA GLN A 416 -20.73 6.63 15.74
C GLN A 416 -19.84 7.16 14.62
N GLU A 417 -19.48 8.44 14.65
CA GLU A 417 -18.58 9.05 13.66
C GLU A 417 -17.18 8.41 13.71
N ILE A 418 -16.62 8.21 14.91
CA ILE A 418 -15.34 7.53 15.11
C ILE A 418 -15.41 6.08 14.62
N TYR A 419 -16.49 5.37 14.92
CA TYR A 419 -16.72 4.01 14.46
C TYR A 419 -16.73 3.94 12.93
N GLN A 420 -17.49 4.80 12.26
CA GLN A 420 -17.52 4.85 10.80
C GLN A 420 -16.16 5.21 10.21
N ALA A 421 -15.46 6.19 10.79
CA ALA A 421 -14.12 6.55 10.36
C ALA A 421 -13.13 5.37 10.54
N GLY A 422 -13.26 4.60 11.62
CA GLY A 422 -12.48 3.38 11.83
C GLY A 422 -12.74 2.31 10.77
N ILE A 423 -14.02 2.07 10.41
CA ILE A 423 -14.40 1.15 9.32
C ILE A 423 -13.80 1.60 7.98
N GLU A 424 -13.93 2.89 7.64
CA GLU A 424 -13.38 3.40 6.37
C GLU A 424 -11.86 3.35 6.34
N THR A 425 -11.20 3.65 7.46
CA THR A 425 -9.74 3.51 7.59
C THR A 425 -9.32 2.06 7.40
N PHE A 426 -10.00 1.10 8.03
CA PHE A 426 -9.73 -0.32 7.82
C PHE A 426 -9.90 -0.71 6.36
N ARG A 427 -11.04 -0.40 5.75
CA ARG A 427 -11.36 -0.79 4.37
C ARG A 427 -10.34 -0.29 3.36
N GLN A 428 -9.92 0.96 3.48
CA GLN A 428 -9.02 1.61 2.52
C GLN A 428 -7.56 1.18 2.67
N ASN A 429 -7.19 0.62 3.82
CA ASN A 429 -5.83 0.16 4.10
C ASN A 429 -5.68 -1.37 4.11
N THR A 430 -6.75 -2.12 3.89
CA THR A 430 -6.76 -3.59 3.92
C THR A 430 -7.23 -4.12 2.58
N LEU A 431 -6.32 -4.55 1.73
CA LEU A 431 -6.64 -5.10 0.40
C LEU A 431 -6.03 -6.48 0.21
N ASP A 432 -4.80 -6.49 -0.23
CA ASP A 432 -3.95 -7.65 -0.48
C ASP A 432 -2.85 -7.78 0.57
N VAL A 433 -2.54 -6.69 1.24
CA VAL A 433 -1.70 -6.56 2.43
C VAL A 433 -2.32 -5.51 3.36
N TYR A 434 -1.86 -5.44 4.60
CA TYR A 434 -2.13 -4.31 5.48
C TYR A 434 -1.20 -3.16 5.09
N MET A 435 -1.77 -2.07 4.57
CA MET A 435 -1.02 -0.87 4.24
C MET A 435 -0.95 0.07 5.44
N ASP A 436 0.17 0.78 5.55
CA ASP A 436 0.30 1.90 6.48
C ASP A 436 -0.69 3.01 6.15
N CYS A 437 -0.62 3.52 4.93
CA CYS A 437 -1.54 4.52 4.39
C CYS A 437 -1.83 4.25 2.91
N PRO A 438 -3.03 4.63 2.40
CA PRO A 438 -3.38 4.37 1.01
C PRO A 438 -2.92 5.50 0.08
N SER A 439 -2.42 6.62 0.64
CA SER A 439 -2.00 7.83 -0.09
C SER A 439 -0.50 7.82 -0.43
N ARG A 440 0.36 8.12 0.55
CA ARG A 440 1.78 8.42 0.35
C ARG A 440 2.63 7.20 0.02
N GLU A 441 2.39 6.06 0.68
CA GLU A 441 3.29 4.89 0.68
C GLU A 441 2.64 3.63 0.12
N ARG A 442 1.45 3.24 0.60
CA ARG A 442 0.75 1.98 0.27
C ARG A 442 1.59 0.75 0.60
N GLY A 443 2.45 0.87 1.60
CA GLY A 443 3.42 -0.15 1.99
C GLY A 443 2.87 -1.16 2.97
N GLY A 444 3.36 -2.40 2.91
CA GLY A 444 3.03 -3.46 3.85
C GLY A 444 3.94 -3.40 5.09
N TRP A 445 3.70 -2.44 6.00
CA TRP A 445 4.53 -2.23 7.16
C TRP A 445 4.23 -3.23 8.28
N LEU A 446 5.31 -3.81 8.84
CA LEU A 446 5.24 -4.51 10.11
C LEU A 446 4.92 -3.53 11.25
N CYS A 447 4.38 -3.99 12.35
CA CYS A 447 3.80 -3.24 13.45
C CYS A 447 2.42 -2.65 13.12
N ASP A 448 2.26 -1.91 12.02
CA ASP A 448 0.93 -1.48 11.52
C ASP A 448 0.02 -2.69 11.34
N SER A 449 0.57 -3.75 10.75
CA SER A 449 -0.14 -5.03 10.55
C SER A 449 -0.62 -5.66 11.85
N PHE A 450 0.17 -5.63 12.92
CA PHE A 450 -0.20 -6.17 14.22
C PHE A 450 -1.49 -5.54 14.77
N PHE A 451 -1.65 -4.23 14.61
CA PHE A 451 -2.86 -3.52 15.05
C PHE A 451 -4.03 -3.76 14.10
N THR A 452 -3.80 -3.74 12.78
CA THR A 452 -4.85 -3.87 11.76
C THR A 452 -5.40 -5.30 11.68
N SER A 453 -4.59 -6.33 11.91
CA SER A 453 -5.00 -7.74 11.85
C SER A 453 -6.09 -8.11 12.87
N ARG A 454 -6.04 -7.51 14.05
CA ARG A 454 -7.08 -7.69 15.08
C ARG A 454 -8.44 -7.20 14.58
N VAL A 455 -8.45 -6.16 13.75
CA VAL A 455 -9.67 -5.57 13.19
C VAL A 455 -10.23 -6.44 12.07
N GLU A 456 -9.41 -7.05 11.21
CA GLU A 456 -9.89 -7.96 10.17
C GLU A 456 -10.71 -9.10 10.78
N PHE A 457 -10.14 -9.81 11.73
CA PHE A 457 -10.81 -10.92 12.39
C PHE A 457 -12.10 -10.48 13.09
N LEU A 458 -12.06 -9.34 13.77
CA LEU A 458 -13.20 -8.78 14.49
C LEU A 458 -14.37 -8.48 13.54
N LEU A 459 -14.10 -7.88 12.40
CA LEU A 459 -15.14 -7.46 11.45
C LEU A 459 -15.64 -8.61 10.58
N THR A 460 -14.79 -9.57 10.23
CA THR A 460 -15.09 -10.58 9.21
C THR A 460 -15.22 -12.00 9.76
N GLY A 461 -14.63 -12.28 10.93
CA GLY A 461 -14.47 -13.62 11.47
C GLY A 461 -13.44 -14.48 10.71
N ALA A 462 -12.54 -13.85 9.93
CA ALA A 462 -11.52 -14.51 9.12
C ALA A 462 -10.20 -13.73 9.18
N CYS A 463 -9.09 -14.37 8.81
CA CYS A 463 -7.73 -13.82 8.77
C CYS A 463 -7.12 -13.97 7.37
N ARG A 464 -7.84 -13.61 6.30
CA ARG A 464 -7.42 -13.89 4.92
C ARG A 464 -6.30 -12.95 4.45
N VAL A 465 -6.45 -11.66 4.74
CA VAL A 465 -5.42 -10.67 4.42
C VAL A 465 -4.22 -10.84 5.34
N GLU A 466 -4.45 -11.13 6.63
CA GLU A 466 -3.39 -11.44 7.60
C GLU A 466 -2.54 -12.64 7.15
N LYS A 467 -3.19 -13.74 6.73
CA LYS A 467 -2.50 -14.90 6.20
C LYS A 467 -1.60 -14.53 5.00
N ALA A 468 -2.18 -13.84 4.01
CA ALA A 468 -1.45 -13.41 2.82
C ALA A 468 -0.30 -12.46 3.15
N PHE A 469 -0.49 -11.58 4.13
CA PHE A 469 0.54 -10.66 4.62
C PHE A 469 1.70 -11.41 5.29
N LEU A 470 1.41 -12.29 6.24
CA LEU A 470 2.42 -13.10 6.95
C LEU A 470 3.17 -14.03 6.00
N GLU A 471 2.48 -14.67 5.05
CA GLU A 471 3.10 -15.50 4.01
C GLU A 471 4.21 -14.76 3.27
N ASN A 472 4.02 -13.48 2.94
CA ASN A 472 5.03 -12.71 2.24
C ASN A 472 6.35 -12.63 3.03
N PHE A 473 6.32 -12.55 4.36
CA PHE A 473 7.52 -12.55 5.20
C PHE A 473 8.09 -13.95 5.48
N ILE A 474 7.30 -15.00 5.27
CA ILE A 474 7.68 -16.39 5.56
C ILE A 474 8.27 -17.07 4.33
N LEU A 475 7.69 -16.85 3.15
CA LEU A 475 8.02 -17.59 1.92
C LEU A 475 9.43 -17.35 1.35
N PRO A 476 10.00 -16.12 1.36
CA PRO A 476 11.38 -15.92 0.89
C PRO A 476 12.37 -16.65 1.78
N GLU A 477 13.40 -17.23 1.19
CA GLU A 477 14.50 -17.83 1.96
C GLU A 477 15.27 -16.74 2.71
N ASP A 478 15.66 -15.68 2.00
CA ASP A 478 16.37 -14.51 2.52
C ASP A 478 15.78 -13.22 1.95
N PHE A 479 16.08 -12.10 2.58
CA PHE A 479 15.75 -10.75 2.09
C PHE A 479 17.03 -10.03 1.66
N ARG A 480 17.00 -9.41 0.47
CA ARG A 480 18.19 -8.89 -0.20
C ARG A 480 18.96 -7.85 0.60
N ASP A 481 18.29 -6.89 1.20
CA ASP A 481 18.90 -5.65 1.70
C ASP A 481 18.84 -5.52 3.23
N VAL A 482 18.61 -6.60 3.94
CA VAL A 482 18.62 -6.64 5.42
C VAL A 482 19.61 -7.71 5.92
N PRO A 483 20.13 -7.57 7.14
CA PRO A 483 21.01 -8.59 7.73
C PRO A 483 20.36 -9.96 7.79
N ARG A 484 21.15 -11.00 7.65
CA ARG A 484 20.66 -12.39 7.74
C ARG A 484 19.89 -12.61 9.05
N GLY A 485 18.71 -13.18 8.94
CA GLY A 485 17.81 -13.46 10.05
C GLY A 485 16.89 -12.30 10.42
N MET A 486 17.12 -11.09 9.88
CA MET A 486 16.25 -9.93 10.09
C MET A 486 15.12 -9.89 9.04
N LEU A 487 14.08 -9.12 9.32
CA LEU A 487 12.96 -8.84 8.42
C LEU A 487 13.06 -7.40 7.85
N PRO A 488 12.64 -7.18 6.60
CA PRO A 488 12.42 -5.82 6.11
C PRO A 488 11.30 -5.15 6.92
N MET A 489 11.38 -3.85 7.10
CA MET A 489 10.37 -3.09 7.84
C MET A 489 9.05 -3.01 7.09
N CYS A 490 9.09 -3.03 5.75
CA CYS A 490 7.97 -2.93 4.83
C CYS A 490 8.14 -3.94 3.70
N TYR A 491 7.10 -4.75 3.41
CA TYR A 491 7.18 -5.81 2.41
C TYR A 491 5.77 -6.28 1.97
N PRO A 492 5.53 -6.68 0.70
CA PRO A 492 6.47 -6.84 -0.41
C PRO A 492 6.90 -5.50 -1.02
N SER A 493 8.17 -5.24 -1.02
CA SER A 493 8.76 -4.01 -1.58
C SER A 493 10.28 -4.14 -1.71
N ASP A 494 10.88 -3.24 -2.48
CA ASP A 494 12.32 -3.05 -2.53
C ASP A 494 12.62 -1.56 -2.34
N HIS A 495 13.04 -1.17 -1.14
CA HIS A 495 13.38 0.21 -0.86
C HIS A 495 14.88 0.43 -0.77
N LEU A 496 15.34 1.53 -1.34
CA LEU A 496 16.77 1.84 -1.56
C LEU A 496 17.58 2.07 -0.31
N ASN A 497 16.96 2.56 0.74
CA ASN A 497 17.70 2.99 1.91
C ASN A 497 18.26 1.84 2.77
N ARG A 498 17.96 0.58 2.40
CA ARG A 498 18.38 -0.63 3.13
C ARG A 498 18.12 -0.56 4.63
N ARG A 499 17.12 0.23 5.02
CA ARG A 499 16.75 0.38 6.41
C ARG A 499 15.83 -0.76 6.81
N PHE A 500 15.96 -1.16 8.05
CA PHE A 500 15.05 -2.08 8.73
C PHE A 500 14.82 -1.56 10.15
N ILE A 501 13.70 -1.95 10.73
CA ILE A 501 13.32 -1.55 12.09
C ILE A 501 13.30 -2.81 12.93
N PRO A 502 14.29 -3.03 13.81
CA PRO A 502 14.35 -4.25 14.63
C PRO A 502 13.12 -4.40 15.53
N ASN A 503 12.56 -3.30 16.03
CA ASN A 503 11.33 -3.30 16.82
C ASN A 503 10.14 -3.87 16.03
N TRP A 504 10.03 -3.56 14.73
CA TRP A 504 8.96 -4.07 13.86
C TRP A 504 9.06 -5.58 13.65
N ALA A 505 10.28 -6.10 13.53
CA ALA A 505 10.49 -7.55 13.46
C ALA A 505 10.08 -8.26 14.78
N MET A 506 10.13 -7.58 15.93
CA MET A 506 9.59 -8.13 17.16
C MET A 506 8.06 -8.18 17.13
N PHE A 507 7.39 -7.14 16.60
CA PHE A 507 5.93 -7.14 16.43
C PHE A 507 5.44 -8.25 15.50
N PHE A 508 6.20 -8.63 14.47
CA PHE A 508 5.89 -9.79 13.63
C PHE A 508 5.68 -11.08 14.46
N VAL A 509 6.50 -11.29 15.49
CA VAL A 509 6.39 -12.47 16.36
C VAL A 509 5.12 -12.40 17.21
N LEU A 510 4.78 -11.22 17.71
CA LEU A 510 3.56 -10.98 18.48
C LEU A 510 2.31 -11.20 17.58
N GLU A 511 2.34 -10.67 16.37
CA GLU A 511 1.27 -10.84 15.38
C GLU A 511 1.06 -12.32 15.03
N LEU A 512 2.13 -13.05 14.76
CA LEU A 512 2.08 -14.47 14.45
C LEU A 512 1.49 -15.30 15.62
N ARG A 513 1.80 -14.90 16.87
CA ARG A 513 1.21 -15.52 18.05
C ARG A 513 -0.30 -15.30 18.12
N GLU A 514 -0.76 -14.08 17.91
CA GLU A 514 -2.18 -13.75 17.89
C GLU A 514 -2.91 -14.33 16.67
N TYR A 515 -2.24 -14.39 15.51
CA TYR A 515 -2.75 -15.06 14.31
C TYR A 515 -3.10 -16.52 14.61
N LEU A 516 -2.19 -17.25 15.26
CA LEU A 516 -2.44 -18.63 15.66
C LEU A 516 -3.65 -18.76 16.57
N GLU A 517 -3.83 -17.84 17.52
CA GLU A 517 -4.99 -17.85 18.43
C GLU A 517 -6.31 -17.58 17.72
N ARG A 518 -6.31 -16.71 16.71
CA ARG A 518 -7.51 -16.35 15.94
C ARG A 518 -7.85 -17.38 14.87
N SER A 519 -6.85 -17.88 14.13
CA SER A 519 -7.04 -18.71 12.93
C SER A 519 -6.94 -20.21 13.17
N GLU A 520 -6.26 -20.62 14.25
CA GLU A 520 -5.86 -22.02 14.51
C GLU A 520 -4.97 -22.63 13.40
N ASP A 521 -4.37 -21.79 12.51
CA ASP A 521 -3.53 -22.23 11.39
C ASP A 521 -2.10 -22.58 11.87
N ALA A 522 -1.98 -23.75 12.45
CA ALA A 522 -0.68 -24.29 12.91
C ALA A 522 0.29 -24.55 11.75
N GLU A 523 -0.18 -24.68 10.50
CA GLU A 523 0.67 -24.96 9.35
C GLU A 523 1.49 -23.72 8.98
N LEU A 524 0.86 -22.52 8.90
CA LEU A 524 1.58 -21.28 8.63
C LEU A 524 2.63 -21.00 9.72
N VAL A 525 2.27 -21.22 10.99
CA VAL A 525 3.20 -21.07 12.12
C VAL A 525 4.38 -22.02 12.01
N ARG A 526 4.14 -23.28 11.63
CA ARG A 526 5.22 -24.26 11.40
C ARG A 526 6.15 -23.81 10.26
N MET A 527 5.60 -23.23 9.19
CA MET A 527 6.38 -22.67 8.09
C MET A 527 7.23 -21.47 8.55
N ALA A 528 6.73 -20.68 9.51
CA ALA A 528 7.44 -19.52 10.06
C ALA A 528 8.60 -19.90 11.00
N ALA A 529 8.70 -21.15 11.48
CA ALA A 529 9.70 -21.52 12.47
C ALA A 529 11.16 -21.18 12.07
N PRO A 530 11.63 -21.40 10.84
CA PRO A 530 12.98 -20.99 10.44
C PRO A 530 13.18 -19.48 10.52
N ARG A 531 12.14 -18.69 10.24
CA ARG A 531 12.17 -17.23 10.33
C ARG A 531 12.30 -16.76 11.77
N LEU A 532 11.53 -17.35 12.69
CA LEU A 532 11.62 -17.08 14.12
C LEU A 532 13.01 -17.44 14.69
N GLU A 533 13.58 -18.57 14.29
CA GLU A 533 14.94 -18.96 14.69
C GLU A 533 15.98 -17.94 14.19
N GLY A 534 15.84 -17.48 12.94
CA GLY A 534 16.72 -16.46 12.38
C GLY A 534 16.67 -15.14 13.17
N LEU A 535 15.47 -14.67 13.53
CA LEU A 535 15.30 -13.49 14.37
C LEU A 535 15.92 -13.65 15.75
N LEU A 536 15.70 -14.79 16.41
CA LEU A 536 16.28 -15.07 17.73
C LEU A 536 17.81 -15.08 17.69
N GLU A 537 18.41 -15.64 16.62
CA GLU A 537 19.85 -15.65 16.43
C GLU A 537 20.40 -14.24 16.18
N TYR A 538 19.70 -13.44 15.34
CA TYR A 538 20.06 -12.05 15.08
C TYR A 538 20.11 -11.24 16.38
N PHE A 539 19.02 -11.24 17.17
CA PHE A 539 18.96 -10.48 18.41
C PHE A 539 19.96 -10.95 19.46
N ARG A 540 20.29 -12.25 19.49
CA ARG A 540 21.32 -12.78 20.41
C ARG A 540 22.67 -12.11 20.21
N GLY A 541 22.98 -11.67 18.99
CA GLY A 541 24.22 -10.95 18.68
C GLY A 541 24.37 -9.60 19.36
N PHE A 542 23.29 -9.02 19.87
CA PHE A 542 23.25 -7.73 20.55
C PHE A 542 23.06 -7.83 22.07
N GLU A 543 22.97 -9.05 22.61
CA GLU A 543 22.81 -9.24 24.05
C GLU A 543 24.11 -9.00 24.81
N ASN A 544 24.06 -8.13 25.82
CA ASN A 544 25.14 -7.96 26.77
C ASN A 544 25.11 -9.06 27.85
N SER A 545 26.02 -8.97 28.83
CA SER A 545 26.15 -9.96 29.95
C SER A 545 24.89 -10.14 30.78
N ASP A 546 24.01 -9.15 30.83
CA ASP A 546 22.74 -9.17 31.55
C ASP A 546 21.57 -9.70 30.70
N GLY A 547 21.81 -9.88 29.40
CA GLY A 547 20.85 -10.30 28.41
C GLY A 547 20.03 -9.15 27.82
N LEU A 548 20.39 -7.90 28.10
CA LEU A 548 19.80 -6.72 27.50
C LEU A 548 20.36 -6.50 26.09
N LEU A 549 19.50 -6.14 25.16
CA LEU A 549 19.91 -5.67 23.84
C LEU A 549 20.62 -4.32 23.99
N GLU A 550 21.81 -4.23 23.43
CA GLU A 550 22.66 -3.04 23.47
C GLU A 550 23.19 -2.72 22.08
N ASN A 551 23.13 -1.46 21.67
CA ASN A 551 23.56 -0.97 20.35
C ASN A 551 22.91 -1.75 19.18
N LEU A 552 21.59 -1.89 19.21
CA LEU A 552 20.85 -2.48 18.09
C LEU A 552 21.19 -1.77 16.79
N ASP A 553 21.41 -2.54 15.75
CA ASP A 553 21.59 -2.06 14.38
C ASP A 553 20.25 -1.69 13.74
N GLY A 554 20.31 -0.96 12.60
CA GLY A 554 19.14 -0.51 11.88
C GLY A 554 18.54 0.80 12.46
N TRP A 555 17.30 1.04 12.13
CA TRP A 555 16.55 2.17 12.63
C TRP A 555 15.74 1.73 13.86
N VAL A 556 16.32 1.89 15.07
CA VAL A 556 15.57 1.63 16.29
C VAL A 556 14.44 2.64 16.39
N PHE A 557 13.21 2.16 16.32
CA PHE A 557 12.01 2.99 16.33
C PHE A 557 11.09 2.61 17.49
N VAL A 558 10.80 3.59 18.32
CA VAL A 558 9.89 3.44 19.48
C VAL A 558 8.55 4.07 19.19
N GLU A 559 8.53 5.31 18.71
CA GLU A 559 7.34 6.09 18.37
C GLU A 559 7.71 7.39 17.66
N TRP A 560 6.77 8.02 16.94
CA TRP A 560 6.93 9.38 16.38
C TRP A 560 6.87 10.47 17.45
N SER A 561 7.81 10.45 18.37
CA SER A 561 7.96 11.42 19.44
C SER A 561 9.43 11.54 19.86
N ARG A 562 9.69 12.27 20.95
CA ARG A 562 11.03 12.35 21.55
C ARG A 562 11.62 10.99 21.93
N ALA A 563 10.81 9.96 22.09
CA ALA A 563 11.29 8.58 22.35
C ALA A 563 12.23 8.04 21.25
N ASN A 564 12.23 8.67 20.07
CA ASN A 564 13.13 8.34 18.96
C ASN A 564 14.40 9.19 18.90
N ASP A 565 14.61 10.11 19.83
CA ASP A 565 15.84 10.91 19.86
C ASP A 565 17.05 9.98 20.00
N ASP A 566 18.13 10.30 19.29
CA ASP A 566 19.38 9.53 19.25
C ASP A 566 19.93 9.18 20.67
N CYS A 567 19.81 10.09 21.61
CA CYS A 567 20.27 9.86 22.98
C CYS A 567 19.43 8.82 23.75
N LEU A 568 18.19 8.55 23.30
CA LEU A 568 17.29 7.59 23.93
C LEU A 568 17.35 6.21 23.25
N VAL A 569 17.57 6.16 21.94
CA VAL A 569 17.56 4.88 21.19
C VAL A 569 18.93 4.22 21.10
N LYS A 570 20.05 4.96 21.26
CA LYS A 570 21.41 4.40 21.24
C LYS A 570 21.77 3.72 22.55
N GLY A 571 22.65 2.72 22.50
CA GLY A 571 23.05 1.94 23.65
C GLY A 571 21.96 0.97 24.11
N ILE A 572 21.59 1.02 25.39
CA ILE A 572 20.52 0.20 25.97
C ILE A 572 19.23 1.01 25.99
N ASN A 573 18.37 0.78 25.02
CA ASN A 573 17.02 1.36 24.97
C ASN A 573 16.03 0.42 25.69
N TYR A 574 15.39 0.89 26.75
CA TYR A 574 14.50 0.04 27.55
C TYR A 574 13.18 -0.31 26.85
N PRO A 575 12.47 0.59 26.12
CA PRO A 575 11.30 0.19 25.34
C PRO A 575 11.58 -0.98 24.38
N SER A 576 12.70 -0.96 23.65
CA SER A 576 13.11 -2.06 22.78
C SER A 576 13.37 -3.36 23.55
N ASN A 577 13.97 -3.27 24.74
CA ASN A 577 14.22 -4.43 25.60
C ASN A 577 12.94 -4.98 26.23
N MET A 578 11.95 -4.13 26.54
CA MET A 578 10.63 -4.53 26.99
C MET A 578 9.91 -5.33 25.89
N LEU A 579 9.93 -4.81 24.67
CA LEU A 579 9.34 -5.49 23.51
C LEU A 579 10.07 -6.81 23.20
N TYR A 580 11.39 -6.85 23.30
CA TYR A 580 12.18 -8.07 23.16
C TYR A 580 11.79 -9.14 24.18
N ALA A 581 11.57 -8.74 25.44
CA ALA A 581 11.12 -9.67 26.48
C ALA A 581 9.75 -10.30 26.11
N ARG A 582 8.82 -9.51 25.57
CA ARG A 582 7.53 -10.00 25.11
C ARG A 582 7.68 -10.92 23.90
N MET A 583 8.50 -10.53 22.90
CA MET A 583 8.82 -11.37 21.74
C MET A 583 9.35 -12.75 22.16
N LEU A 584 10.22 -12.81 23.20
CA LEU A 584 10.75 -14.09 23.72
C LEU A 584 9.65 -14.98 24.33
N GLU A 585 8.63 -14.40 24.97
CA GLU A 585 7.47 -15.14 25.50
C GLU A 585 6.67 -15.77 24.37
N ASP A 586 6.32 -14.96 23.37
CA ASP A 586 5.52 -15.42 22.23
C ASP A 586 6.30 -16.45 21.38
N ALA A 587 7.60 -16.22 21.15
CA ALA A 587 8.47 -17.19 20.49
C ALA A 587 8.62 -18.50 21.30
N SER A 588 8.62 -18.43 22.64
CA SER A 588 8.62 -19.62 23.50
C SER A 588 7.41 -20.52 23.24
N TYR A 589 6.26 -19.93 23.06
CA TYR A 589 5.02 -20.65 22.76
C TYR A 589 5.03 -21.20 21.32
N LEU A 590 5.33 -20.34 20.34
CA LEU A 590 5.29 -20.69 18.91
C LEU A 590 6.28 -21.81 18.55
N LEU A 591 7.46 -21.81 19.18
CA LEU A 591 8.54 -22.80 18.94
C LEU A 591 8.57 -23.96 19.95
N ASN A 592 7.69 -23.92 20.96
CA ASN A 592 7.72 -24.86 22.08
C ASN A 592 9.09 -24.91 22.79
N LYS A 593 9.69 -23.74 23.08
CA LYS A 593 11.00 -23.56 23.71
C LYS A 593 10.91 -22.88 25.09
N PRO A 594 10.68 -23.62 26.18
CA PRO A 594 10.47 -23.03 27.51
C PRO A 594 11.67 -22.26 28.06
N GLU A 595 12.88 -22.44 27.52
CA GLU A 595 14.05 -21.65 27.86
C GLU A 595 13.91 -20.17 27.47
N LEU A 596 13.17 -19.85 26.40
CA LEU A 596 12.90 -18.48 25.98
C LEU A 596 11.99 -17.77 27.00
N MET A 597 10.99 -18.46 27.54
CA MET A 597 10.16 -17.95 28.64
C MET A 597 11.02 -17.62 29.88
N ARG A 598 11.90 -18.55 30.28
CA ARG A 598 12.78 -18.31 31.42
C ARG A 598 13.71 -17.10 31.18
N LYS A 599 14.16 -16.93 29.93
CA LYS A 599 14.96 -15.77 29.52
C LYS A 599 14.18 -14.48 29.60
N SER A 600 12.96 -14.44 29.09
CA SER A 600 12.06 -13.29 29.18
C SER A 600 11.83 -12.85 30.63
N LEU A 601 11.44 -13.79 31.50
CA LEU A 601 11.19 -13.47 32.90
C LEU A 601 12.42 -12.89 33.64
N ARG A 602 13.62 -13.42 33.33
CA ARG A 602 14.88 -12.85 33.82
C ARG A 602 15.12 -11.45 33.31
N LEU A 603 14.89 -11.21 32.01
CA LEU A 603 15.08 -9.93 31.35
C LEU A 603 14.12 -8.87 31.92
N LYS A 604 12.84 -9.21 32.08
CA LYS A 604 11.85 -8.32 32.74
C LYS A 604 12.30 -7.90 34.13
N ARG A 605 12.87 -8.82 34.91
CA ARG A 605 13.42 -8.49 36.24
C ARG A 605 14.57 -7.49 36.14
N VAL A 606 15.53 -7.73 35.24
CA VAL A 606 16.69 -6.82 35.05
C VAL A 606 16.21 -5.42 34.62
N ILE A 607 15.22 -5.35 33.72
CA ILE A 607 14.63 -4.07 33.27
C ILE A 607 14.00 -3.34 34.47
N ARG A 608 13.21 -4.03 35.31
CA ARG A 608 12.60 -3.44 36.52
C ARG A 608 13.66 -2.85 37.47
N GLU A 609 14.72 -3.60 37.70
CA GLU A 609 15.79 -3.21 38.60
C GLU A 609 16.61 -2.00 38.09
N ARG A 610 16.77 -1.87 36.77
CA ARG A 610 17.66 -0.87 36.16
C ARG A 610 16.94 0.35 35.58
N ALA A 611 15.75 0.18 35.05
CA ALA A 611 15.02 1.24 34.36
C ALA A 611 14.13 2.05 35.30
N TYR A 612 13.53 1.44 36.32
CA TYR A 612 12.62 2.13 37.24
C TYR A 612 13.38 3.02 38.23
N ASN A 613 13.10 4.32 38.19
CA ASN A 613 13.78 5.31 39.05
C ASN A 613 13.04 5.60 40.37
N GLY A 614 11.96 4.85 40.65
CA GLY A 614 11.11 5.05 41.83
C GLY A 614 9.80 5.79 41.51
N LEU A 615 9.70 6.41 40.32
CA LEU A 615 8.49 7.10 39.85
C LEU A 615 8.10 6.67 38.43
N PHE A 616 9.07 6.64 37.50
CA PHE A 616 8.91 6.28 36.10
C PHE A 616 9.99 5.32 35.61
N PHE A 617 9.72 4.61 34.51
CA PHE A 617 10.74 3.88 33.77
C PHE A 617 11.50 4.85 32.88
N ARG A 618 12.82 4.81 32.88
CA ARG A 618 13.69 5.57 31.98
C ARG A 618 13.73 4.91 30.61
N ASP A 619 13.87 5.72 29.57
CA ASP A 619 13.98 5.22 28.20
C ASP A 619 15.33 4.59 27.90
N ASN A 620 16.41 5.06 28.57
CA ASN A 620 17.77 4.64 28.25
C ASN A 620 18.62 4.46 29.54
N ALA A 621 19.59 3.58 29.46
CA ALA A 621 20.48 3.31 30.60
C ALA A 621 21.46 4.46 30.92
N ALA A 622 21.79 5.29 29.91
CA ALA A 622 22.80 6.35 30.06
C ALA A 622 22.20 7.72 30.46
N VAL A 623 20.88 7.91 30.37
CA VAL A 623 20.21 9.18 30.68
C VAL A 623 19.00 8.97 31.59
N ASP A 624 18.67 9.99 32.39
CA ASP A 624 17.52 9.95 33.31
C ASP A 624 16.21 10.45 32.69
N GLU A 625 16.18 10.57 31.36
CA GLU A 625 14.99 11.00 30.65
C GLU A 625 13.91 9.89 30.62
N CYS A 626 12.66 10.32 30.74
CA CYS A 626 11.51 9.47 30.69
C CYS A 626 10.54 9.98 29.61
N THR A 627 10.01 9.08 28.82
CA THR A 627 8.91 9.37 27.91
C THR A 627 7.63 8.69 28.36
N GLU A 628 6.51 9.24 27.96
CA GLU A 628 5.19 8.69 28.23
C GLU A 628 5.04 7.31 27.59
N VAL A 629 5.52 7.15 26.36
CA VAL A 629 5.43 5.89 25.62
C VAL A 629 6.25 4.76 26.28
N CYS A 630 7.39 5.07 26.91
CA CYS A 630 8.17 4.08 27.66
C CYS A 630 7.34 3.44 28.79
N GLN A 631 6.52 4.25 29.49
CA GLN A 631 5.64 3.75 30.55
C GLN A 631 4.58 2.81 29.96
N TYR A 632 4.00 3.16 28.82
CA TYR A 632 3.01 2.31 28.14
C TYR A 632 3.60 1.01 27.62
N TYR A 633 4.83 1.02 27.10
CA TYR A 633 5.55 -0.22 26.77
C TYR A 633 5.75 -1.11 28.01
N ALA A 634 6.06 -0.53 29.16
CA ALA A 634 6.23 -1.32 30.39
C ALA A 634 4.97 -2.10 30.76
N PHE A 635 3.79 -1.49 30.63
CA PHE A 635 2.51 -2.18 30.86
C PHE A 635 2.17 -3.15 29.73
N PHE A 636 2.25 -2.74 28.47
CA PHE A 636 1.94 -3.59 27.30
C PHE A 636 2.76 -4.88 27.27
N THR A 637 4.01 -4.83 27.68
CA THR A 637 4.91 -5.99 27.70
C THR A 637 4.91 -6.74 29.03
N HIS A 638 4.07 -6.35 29.98
CA HIS A 638 4.01 -6.90 31.34
C HIS A 638 5.36 -6.83 32.09
N VAL A 639 6.19 -5.84 31.78
CA VAL A 639 7.30 -5.42 32.67
C VAL A 639 6.75 -4.75 33.91
N ALA A 640 5.71 -3.94 33.76
CA ALA A 640 4.92 -3.40 34.86
C ALA A 640 3.46 -3.91 34.75
N ASP A 641 2.81 -3.97 35.89
CA ASP A 641 1.39 -4.25 36.03
C ASP A 641 0.79 -3.43 37.19
N ARG A 642 -0.53 -3.36 37.28
CA ARG A 642 -1.26 -2.60 38.30
C ARG A 642 -0.96 -3.05 39.72
N GLU A 643 -0.68 -4.34 39.94
CA GLU A 643 -0.46 -4.92 41.27
C GLU A 643 0.91 -4.56 41.78
N ASN A 644 1.95 -4.62 40.91
CA ASN A 644 3.33 -4.39 41.30
C ASN A 644 3.74 -2.90 41.22
N TYR A 645 3.05 -2.08 40.39
CA TYR A 645 3.28 -0.66 40.20
C TYR A 645 2.01 0.19 40.34
N PRO A 646 1.28 0.09 41.48
CA PRO A 646 -0.02 0.76 41.65
C PRO A 646 0.06 2.28 41.61
N GLU A 647 1.15 2.88 42.10
CA GLU A 647 1.36 4.34 42.11
C GLU A 647 1.60 4.84 40.69
N LEU A 648 2.47 4.18 39.93
CA LEU A 648 2.71 4.51 38.52
C LEU A 648 1.43 4.34 37.70
N TYR A 649 0.72 3.22 37.85
CA TYR A 649 -0.55 3.01 37.19
C TYR A 649 -1.57 4.13 37.46
N ASN A 650 -1.76 4.49 38.72
CA ASN A 650 -2.68 5.56 39.10
C ASN A 650 -2.24 6.92 38.54
N THR A 651 -0.96 7.22 38.52
CA THR A 651 -0.40 8.44 37.93
C THR A 651 -0.66 8.49 36.45
N LEU A 652 -0.35 7.43 35.70
CA LEU A 652 -0.64 7.34 34.26
C LEU A 652 -2.14 7.46 34.01
N LYS A 653 -2.98 6.76 34.76
CA LYS A 653 -4.42 6.80 34.62
C LYS A 653 -5.00 8.19 34.81
N THR A 654 -4.58 8.92 35.85
CA THR A 654 -5.25 10.15 36.31
C THR A 654 -4.61 11.44 35.84
N GLN A 655 -3.33 11.44 35.51
CA GLN A 655 -2.55 12.65 35.19
C GLN A 655 -2.12 12.71 33.71
N PHE A 656 -2.29 11.60 32.97
CA PHE A 656 -1.92 11.48 31.56
C PHE A 656 -3.18 11.31 30.70
N GLY A 657 -3.04 11.33 29.39
CA GLY A 657 -4.15 11.20 28.45
C GLY A 657 -4.33 12.42 27.53
N PRO A 658 -5.42 12.53 26.77
CA PRO A 658 -5.60 13.56 25.73
C PRO A 658 -5.40 15.00 26.18
N GLY A 659 -5.84 15.34 27.40
CA GLY A 659 -5.72 16.69 27.96
C GLY A 659 -4.33 17.03 28.57
N ARG A 660 -3.36 16.14 28.52
CA ARG A 660 -2.07 16.33 29.17
C ARG A 660 -1.27 17.51 28.58
N LYS A 661 -1.39 17.74 27.28
CA LYS A 661 -0.68 18.86 26.61
C LYS A 661 -1.13 20.24 27.12
N GLU A 662 -2.36 20.35 27.61
CA GLU A 662 -2.91 21.58 28.17
C GLU A 662 -2.55 21.76 29.66
N ASN A 663 -2.48 20.65 30.41
CA ASN A 663 -2.17 20.63 31.82
C ASN A 663 -1.09 19.57 32.11
N ASN A 664 0.18 19.95 32.03
CA ASN A 664 1.32 19.05 32.14
C ASN A 664 1.90 19.01 33.57
N PRO A 665 1.42 18.10 34.45
CA PRO A 665 1.93 18.00 35.83
C PRO A 665 3.33 17.38 35.93
N TYR A 666 3.83 16.75 34.85
CA TYR A 666 5.12 16.10 34.76
C TYR A 666 5.90 16.61 33.54
N PRO A 667 6.42 17.85 33.57
CA PRO A 667 7.10 18.46 32.40
C PRO A 667 8.38 17.72 31.98
N GLU A 668 8.97 16.93 32.90
CA GLU A 668 10.14 16.09 32.67
C GLU A 668 9.83 14.81 31.86
N VAL A 669 8.57 14.44 31.72
CA VAL A 669 8.15 13.26 30.92
C VAL A 669 7.65 13.73 29.56
N ALA A 670 8.37 13.39 28.49
CA ALA A 670 8.00 13.78 27.13
C ALA A 670 6.69 13.12 26.67
N PHE A 671 5.91 13.89 25.88
CA PHE A 671 4.59 13.43 25.40
C PHE A 671 4.68 12.24 24.46
N ALA A 672 3.64 11.40 24.49
CA ALA A 672 3.36 10.40 23.46
C ALA A 672 2.67 11.04 22.24
N ASN A 673 2.64 10.29 21.14
CA ASN A 673 1.92 10.62 19.91
C ASN A 673 0.79 9.60 19.64
N ALA A 674 -0.01 9.84 18.62
CA ALA A 674 -1.06 8.93 18.18
C ALA A 674 -0.47 7.60 17.73
N PHE A 675 0.61 7.60 16.95
CA PHE A 675 1.27 6.38 16.51
C PHE A 675 2.01 5.72 17.67
N ILE A 676 1.53 4.57 18.09
CA ILE A 676 1.93 3.70 19.20
C ILE A 676 1.53 4.22 20.58
N GLY A 677 2.03 5.35 21.07
CA GLY A 677 1.88 5.72 22.48
C GLY A 677 0.43 5.78 22.95
N ASN A 678 -0.42 6.51 22.24
CA ASN A 678 -1.84 6.62 22.60
C ASN A 678 -2.56 5.26 22.51
N TYR A 679 -2.13 4.39 21.59
CA TYR A 679 -2.68 3.04 21.44
C TYR A 679 -2.27 2.13 22.59
N LEU A 680 -1.01 2.12 22.96
CA LEU A 680 -0.56 1.34 24.13
C LEU A 680 -1.19 1.85 25.43
N ARG A 681 -1.50 3.15 25.52
CA ARG A 681 -2.27 3.71 26.64
C ARG A 681 -3.68 3.12 26.68
N LEU A 682 -4.40 3.14 25.56
CA LEU A 682 -5.75 2.59 25.49
C LEU A 682 -5.73 1.06 25.76
N GLU A 683 -4.69 0.36 25.33
CA GLU A 683 -4.48 -1.05 25.65
C GLU A 683 -4.31 -1.25 27.17
N MET A 684 -3.48 -0.47 27.84
CA MET A 684 -3.30 -0.49 29.29
C MET A 684 -4.64 -0.25 30.02
N LEU A 685 -5.44 0.73 29.60
CA LEU A 685 -6.75 1.00 30.18
C LEU A 685 -7.72 -0.17 29.92
N SER A 686 -7.68 -0.73 28.73
CA SER A 686 -8.51 -1.84 28.30
C SER A 686 -8.22 -3.12 29.08
N GLU A 687 -6.96 -3.47 29.28
CA GLU A 687 -6.56 -4.64 30.09
C GLU A 687 -6.98 -4.52 31.55
N ASN A 688 -7.02 -3.30 32.06
CA ASN A 688 -7.44 -3.03 33.45
C ASN A 688 -8.96 -2.74 33.60
N ASN A 689 -9.77 -2.99 32.55
CA ASN A 689 -11.22 -2.78 32.54
C ASN A 689 -11.67 -1.34 32.86
N GLU A 690 -10.87 -0.33 32.49
CA GLU A 690 -11.18 1.09 32.68
C GLU A 690 -12.08 1.62 31.56
N ARG A 691 -13.23 0.95 31.35
CA ARG A 691 -14.14 1.17 30.23
C ARG A 691 -14.53 2.64 30.01
N GLU A 692 -15.07 3.29 31.05
CA GLU A 692 -15.55 4.67 30.92
C GLU A 692 -14.44 5.66 30.56
N GLN A 693 -13.25 5.45 31.11
CA GLN A 693 -12.10 6.31 30.80
C GLN A 693 -11.61 6.04 29.37
N ALA A 694 -11.46 4.78 28.97
CA ALA A 694 -11.05 4.43 27.62
C ALA A 694 -11.99 5.03 26.57
N LEU A 695 -13.31 4.96 26.76
CA LEU A 695 -14.29 5.56 25.83
C LEU A 695 -14.18 7.10 25.77
N ARG A 696 -13.99 7.78 26.92
CA ARG A 696 -13.77 9.24 26.91
C ARG A 696 -12.47 9.61 26.18
N GLU A 697 -11.40 8.83 26.35
CA GLU A 697 -10.13 9.10 25.70
C GLU A 697 -10.17 8.78 24.19
N ILE A 698 -10.89 7.75 23.77
CA ILE A 698 -11.17 7.47 22.37
C ILE A 698 -11.83 8.70 21.71
N GLU A 699 -12.86 9.28 22.36
CA GLU A 699 -13.45 10.50 21.84
C GLU A 699 -12.44 11.65 21.76
N GLY A 700 -11.62 11.83 22.78
CA GLY A 700 -10.61 12.89 22.84
C GLY A 700 -9.50 12.76 21.78
N TYR A 701 -9.12 11.53 21.41
CA TYR A 701 -8.06 11.30 20.43
C TYR A 701 -8.58 11.32 18.97
N PHE A 702 -9.79 10.81 18.72
CA PHE A 702 -10.21 10.48 17.35
C PHE A 702 -11.37 11.33 16.79
N ALA A 703 -12.11 12.08 17.62
CA ALA A 703 -13.28 12.80 17.13
C ALA A 703 -12.95 13.85 16.07
N ASP A 704 -11.86 14.63 16.26
CA ASP A 704 -11.43 15.66 15.30
C ASP A 704 -11.01 15.06 13.95
N MET A 705 -10.35 13.89 13.97
CA MET A 705 -9.97 13.17 12.76
C MET A 705 -11.19 12.69 11.98
N ALA A 706 -12.13 12.06 12.68
CA ALA A 706 -13.37 11.54 12.08
C ALA A 706 -14.20 12.67 11.47
N GLU A 707 -14.36 13.82 12.15
CA GLU A 707 -15.10 14.99 11.66
C GLU A 707 -14.47 15.58 10.40
N LYS A 708 -13.13 15.75 10.39
CA LYS A 708 -12.42 16.43 9.29
C LYS A 708 -12.33 15.60 8.02
N THR A 709 -12.01 14.32 8.13
CA THR A 709 -11.69 13.49 6.97
C THR A 709 -12.60 12.28 6.79
N GLY A 710 -13.32 11.87 7.82
CA GLY A 710 -14.06 10.61 7.83
C GLY A 710 -13.14 9.37 7.86
N THR A 711 -11.86 9.58 8.19
CA THR A 711 -10.82 8.56 8.37
C THR A 711 -9.95 8.90 9.57
N LEU A 712 -9.15 7.95 10.06
CA LEU A 712 -8.28 8.13 11.23
C LEU A 712 -6.81 8.23 10.79
N TRP A 713 -6.02 9.02 11.51
CA TRP A 713 -4.74 9.55 11.08
C TRP A 713 -3.54 8.85 11.72
N GLU A 714 -2.36 9.09 11.14
CA GLU A 714 -1.07 8.63 11.65
C GLU A 714 -0.65 9.38 12.91
N HIS A 715 -0.84 10.70 12.95
CA HIS A 715 -0.50 11.57 14.07
C HIS A 715 -1.73 12.26 14.65
N ASP A 716 -1.57 12.88 15.79
CA ASP A 716 -2.59 13.74 16.40
C ASP A 716 -2.74 15.11 15.69
N SER A 717 -2.13 15.25 14.52
CA SER A 717 -2.16 16.44 13.69
C SER A 717 -2.19 16.09 12.20
N PRO A 718 -2.67 17.00 11.32
CA PRO A 718 -2.74 16.75 9.87
C PRO A 718 -1.38 16.83 9.16
N GLN A 719 -0.28 16.94 9.88
CA GLN A 719 1.08 16.96 9.32
C GLN A 719 1.61 15.58 8.90
N ALA A 720 0.77 14.57 8.97
CA ALA A 720 1.01 13.21 8.53
C ALA A 720 -0.16 12.71 7.67
N SER A 721 -0.19 11.43 7.30
CA SER A 721 -1.28 10.83 6.54
C SER A 721 -2.60 10.93 7.31
N CYS A 722 -3.65 11.45 6.66
CA CYS A 722 -4.98 11.57 7.25
C CYS A 722 -5.83 10.30 7.05
N ASN A 723 -5.20 9.19 6.68
CA ASN A 723 -5.79 7.87 6.58
C ASN A 723 -4.68 6.84 6.82
N HIS A 724 -4.62 6.25 8.02
CA HIS A 724 -3.54 5.36 8.41
C HIS A 724 -4.09 4.04 8.98
N GLY A 725 -3.68 2.91 8.39
CA GLY A 725 -4.31 1.60 8.60
C GLY A 725 -4.40 1.16 10.05
N PHE A 726 -3.30 1.29 10.81
CA PHE A 726 -3.27 0.89 12.21
C PHE A 726 -4.29 1.65 13.07
N ALA A 727 -4.66 2.88 12.68
CA ALA A 727 -5.63 3.69 13.43
C ALA A 727 -7.03 3.07 13.48
N SER A 728 -7.35 2.16 12.54
CA SER A 728 -8.56 1.34 12.60
C SER A 728 -8.67 0.49 13.87
N HIS A 729 -7.56 0.28 14.60
CA HIS A 729 -7.55 -0.50 15.84
C HIS A 729 -8.48 0.06 16.93
N VAL A 730 -8.90 1.30 16.84
CA VAL A 730 -9.95 1.86 17.73
C VAL A 730 -11.20 0.98 17.75
N LEU A 731 -11.53 0.31 16.64
CA LEU A 731 -12.65 -0.62 16.54
C LEU A 731 -12.53 -1.76 17.53
N TYR A 732 -11.32 -2.28 17.78
CA TYR A 732 -11.08 -3.35 18.74
C TYR A 732 -11.56 -2.97 20.15
N TRP A 733 -11.28 -1.75 20.60
CA TRP A 733 -11.74 -1.28 21.90
C TRP A 733 -13.25 -0.96 21.91
N LEU A 734 -13.78 -0.40 20.82
CA LEU A 734 -15.22 -0.14 20.71
C LEU A 734 -16.02 -1.46 20.81
N PHE A 735 -15.63 -2.49 20.08
CA PHE A 735 -16.29 -3.80 20.20
C PHE A 735 -16.10 -4.47 21.56
N LYS A 736 -14.98 -4.22 22.24
CA LYS A 736 -14.75 -4.75 23.59
C LYS A 736 -15.62 -4.06 24.64
N PHE A 737 -15.95 -2.77 24.45
CA PHE A 737 -16.58 -1.97 25.47
C PHE A 737 -18.04 -1.59 25.19
N CYS A 738 -18.50 -1.66 23.96
CA CYS A 738 -19.86 -1.33 23.59
C CYS A 738 -20.66 -2.56 23.22
#